data_a3303a81f7d472d004ed98f3ad65eee6
#
_entry.id   a3303a81f7d472d004ed98f3ad65eee6
#
_cell.length_a   1.000
_cell.length_b   1.000
_cell.length_c   1.000
_cell.angle_alpha   90.00
_cell.angle_beta   90.00
_cell.angle_gamma   90.00
#
_symmetry.space_group_name_H-M   'P 1'
#
loop_
_entity.id
_entity.type
_entity.pdbx_description
1 polymer ?
#
loop_
_entity_poly.entity_id
_entity_poly.type
_entity_poly.pdbx_seq_one_letter_code
_entity_poly.pdbx_strand_id
1 'polypeptide(L)'
;MIITLKDGSKKEYSEAKSVIDVAFDISEGLARAACAGEVDGEVVDLRTVLDKDCELNILTARDEKGLAVLRHTASHVMAEAVQTLFPEAKVAIGPSIDTGFYYDFECQSFSRDDLDAIEKEMKKIIKKGAKIERFTKSREDAIAFFKEKNEPYKVELIEDLPEGEEISFYSQGDWVDLCAGPHLMSTKGIKAFKLLSSSGAYWRGDENKHMLTRIYGTAYATKDELKEHLTQLEEAKKRDHNKLGREMKLFTTVDVIGQGLPLIMPNGVIIMQELQRWIEDEEAKRGYIRTKTPLMAKSDLYKISGHWDHYKEGMFVLGDEEKDKEVFALRPMTCPFQYYVYKAEQHSYRDLPLRYGETSTLFRNEDSGEMHGLTRVRQFTISEGHLVVRPDQMVKEFKDCIALAQYCLQVLGVEEDVTYHLSKWDPTDTKKYIGAPEVWEETEGHIRTMLQELNIPFAEDVGEAAFYGPKVDINAKNVYGKEDTMITIQWDALLAEQFDMYYIDENGDKQRPYIIHRTSVGCYERTLAWLIEKYGGMFPTWLCPEQVRVIPISDKYNDYAAKVEAQLKEANIRCSVDGRSEKMGYKIREARLNRVPYLLIVGAKEEEEQKVSVRSRYLGDEGSKDLGEFIEAIKDEIAKKTIRKIEVEE
;
A
#
# COMPACT_ATOMS: atom_id res chain seq x y z
N MET A 1 -21.51 -26.75 -32.37
CA MET A 1 -20.78 -26.06 -31.29
C MET A 1 -21.78 -25.58 -30.26
N ILE A 2 -21.56 -25.89 -29.01
CA ILE A 2 -22.42 -25.47 -27.87
C ILE A 2 -21.65 -24.44 -27.05
N ILE A 3 -22.18 -23.23 -26.88
CA ILE A 3 -21.64 -22.19 -26.03
C ILE A 3 -22.47 -22.12 -24.75
N THR A 4 -21.85 -22.32 -23.62
CA THR A 4 -22.47 -22.19 -22.30
C THR A 4 -22.22 -20.77 -21.79
N LEU A 5 -23.28 -20.01 -21.51
CA LEU A 5 -23.16 -18.65 -20.99
C LEU A 5 -23.03 -18.64 -19.45
N LYS A 6 -22.61 -17.52 -18.87
CA LYS A 6 -22.40 -17.32 -17.43
C LYS A 6 -23.63 -17.68 -16.55
N ASP A 7 -24.83 -17.52 -17.08
CA ASP A 7 -26.08 -17.89 -16.41
C ASP A 7 -26.46 -19.39 -16.55
N GLY A 8 -25.58 -20.19 -17.14
CA GLY A 8 -25.77 -21.62 -17.41
C GLY A 8 -26.63 -21.92 -18.63
N SER A 9 -27.15 -20.92 -19.32
CA SER A 9 -27.91 -21.14 -20.59
C SER A 9 -26.97 -21.58 -21.70
N LYS A 10 -27.47 -22.41 -22.60
CA LYS A 10 -26.71 -22.98 -23.72
C LYS A 10 -27.27 -22.49 -25.07
N LYS A 11 -26.36 -22.08 -25.93
CA LYS A 11 -26.65 -21.72 -27.32
C LYS A 11 -25.94 -22.70 -28.26
N GLU A 12 -26.68 -23.23 -29.22
CA GLU A 12 -26.15 -24.15 -30.20
C GLU A 12 -25.97 -23.45 -31.55
N TYR A 13 -24.79 -23.60 -32.15
CA TYR A 13 -24.44 -23.01 -33.43
C TYR A 13 -23.96 -24.10 -34.40
N SER A 14 -24.43 -24.00 -35.66
CA SER A 14 -24.04 -24.92 -36.73
C SER A 14 -22.69 -24.56 -37.36
N GLU A 15 -22.20 -23.35 -37.13
CA GLU A 15 -20.96 -22.82 -37.69
C GLU A 15 -20.21 -22.01 -36.61
N ALA A 16 -18.89 -21.75 -36.84
CA ALA A 16 -18.08 -20.93 -36.00
C ALA A 16 -18.62 -19.48 -35.90
N LYS A 17 -18.58 -18.88 -34.72
CA LYS A 17 -19.07 -17.52 -34.44
C LYS A 17 -18.02 -16.72 -33.75
N SER A 18 -17.89 -15.43 -34.05
CA SER A 18 -17.08 -14.55 -33.23
C SER A 18 -17.80 -14.23 -31.91
N VAL A 19 -17.02 -13.87 -30.90
CA VAL A 19 -17.54 -13.45 -29.58
C VAL A 19 -18.57 -12.31 -29.75
N ILE A 20 -18.28 -11.34 -30.62
CA ILE A 20 -19.20 -10.22 -30.85
C ILE A 20 -20.50 -10.68 -31.53
N ASP A 21 -20.45 -11.65 -32.43
CA ASP A 21 -21.69 -12.21 -33.08
C ASP A 21 -22.56 -12.92 -32.04
N VAL A 22 -21.94 -13.68 -31.12
CA VAL A 22 -22.66 -14.30 -29.99
C VAL A 22 -23.31 -13.23 -29.11
N ALA A 23 -22.61 -12.13 -28.84
CA ALA A 23 -23.15 -11.02 -28.05
C ALA A 23 -24.38 -10.37 -28.77
N PHE A 24 -24.34 -10.22 -30.11
CA PHE A 24 -25.46 -9.75 -30.92
C PHE A 24 -26.65 -10.73 -30.88
N ASP A 25 -26.38 -12.05 -30.94
CA ASP A 25 -27.40 -13.08 -30.85
C ASP A 25 -28.09 -13.14 -29.47
N ILE A 26 -27.43 -12.60 -28.42
CA ILE A 26 -28.03 -12.42 -27.09
C ILE A 26 -28.87 -11.15 -27.07
N SER A 27 -28.28 -10.00 -27.35
CA SER A 27 -28.99 -8.74 -27.54
C SER A 27 -28.10 -7.66 -28.16
N GLU A 28 -28.69 -6.74 -28.94
CA GLU A 28 -27.98 -5.57 -29.46
C GLU A 28 -27.43 -4.66 -28.34
N GLY A 29 -28.13 -4.59 -27.22
CA GLY A 29 -27.70 -3.80 -26.06
C GLY A 29 -26.40 -4.33 -25.45
N LEU A 30 -26.30 -5.66 -25.30
CA LEU A 30 -25.09 -6.32 -24.79
C LEU A 30 -23.93 -6.16 -25.78
N ALA A 31 -24.17 -6.41 -27.09
CA ALA A 31 -23.14 -6.26 -28.11
C ALA A 31 -22.55 -4.83 -28.17
N ARG A 32 -23.40 -3.80 -27.98
CA ARG A 32 -22.93 -2.39 -27.89
C ARG A 32 -22.15 -2.07 -26.62
N ALA A 33 -22.39 -2.80 -25.54
CA ALA A 33 -21.70 -2.60 -24.24
C ALA A 33 -20.50 -3.52 -24.10
N ALA A 34 -20.36 -4.56 -24.92
CA ALA A 34 -19.29 -5.54 -24.85
C ALA A 34 -17.90 -4.90 -25.06
N CYS A 35 -16.97 -5.27 -24.20
CA CYS A 35 -15.56 -4.87 -24.25
C CYS A 35 -14.66 -6.05 -24.67
N ALA A 36 -14.95 -7.26 -24.18
CA ALA A 36 -14.21 -8.50 -24.46
C ALA A 36 -15.11 -9.71 -24.22
N GLY A 37 -14.61 -10.91 -24.56
CA GLY A 37 -15.12 -12.17 -24.08
C GLY A 37 -14.19 -12.78 -23.02
N GLU A 38 -14.75 -13.61 -22.15
CA GLU A 38 -14.00 -14.51 -21.30
C GLU A 38 -14.37 -15.93 -21.71
N VAL A 39 -13.44 -16.65 -22.34
CA VAL A 39 -13.62 -18.00 -22.86
C VAL A 39 -12.84 -18.97 -21.99
N ASP A 40 -13.53 -19.92 -21.36
CA ASP A 40 -12.93 -20.90 -20.45
C ASP A 40 -11.98 -20.27 -19.38
N GLY A 41 -12.33 -19.02 -18.92
CA GLY A 41 -11.56 -18.25 -17.94
C GLY A 41 -10.53 -17.27 -18.51
N GLU A 42 -10.20 -17.37 -19.81
CA GLU A 42 -9.24 -16.47 -20.48
C GLU A 42 -9.95 -15.29 -21.17
N VAL A 43 -9.40 -14.08 -21.01
CA VAL A 43 -9.93 -12.88 -21.67
C VAL A 43 -9.48 -12.83 -23.12
N VAL A 44 -10.44 -12.77 -24.02
CA VAL A 44 -10.21 -12.77 -25.47
C VAL A 44 -10.85 -11.55 -26.14
N ASP A 45 -10.32 -11.17 -27.30
CA ASP A 45 -10.87 -10.10 -28.12
C ASP A 45 -12.28 -10.47 -28.64
N LEU A 46 -13.13 -9.47 -28.79
CA LEU A 46 -14.49 -9.66 -29.38
C LEU A 46 -14.48 -10.23 -30.79
N ARG A 47 -13.37 -10.12 -31.51
CA ARG A 47 -13.16 -10.65 -32.87
C ARG A 47 -12.77 -12.13 -32.88
N THR A 48 -12.42 -12.68 -31.71
CA THR A 48 -12.01 -14.10 -31.57
C THR A 48 -13.14 -15.00 -32.05
N VAL A 49 -12.80 -15.93 -32.95
CA VAL A 49 -13.73 -16.90 -33.50
C VAL A 49 -13.77 -18.13 -32.63
N LEU A 50 -14.93 -18.51 -32.16
CA LEU A 50 -15.20 -19.72 -31.41
C LEU A 50 -15.60 -20.83 -32.41
N ASP A 51 -14.88 -21.94 -32.38
CA ASP A 51 -15.06 -23.08 -33.30
C ASP A 51 -15.29 -24.40 -32.56
N LYS A 52 -15.27 -24.41 -31.24
CA LYS A 52 -15.48 -25.57 -30.36
C LYS A 52 -16.44 -25.22 -29.21
N ASP A 53 -16.91 -26.25 -28.51
CA ASP A 53 -17.68 -26.07 -27.28
C ASP A 53 -16.85 -25.35 -26.24
N CYS A 54 -17.42 -24.33 -25.59
CA CYS A 54 -16.74 -23.53 -24.57
C CYS A 54 -17.71 -22.86 -23.59
N GLU A 55 -17.19 -22.37 -22.47
CA GLU A 55 -17.89 -21.43 -21.62
C GLU A 55 -17.55 -20.00 -22.07
N LEU A 56 -18.58 -19.16 -22.20
CA LEU A 56 -18.41 -17.77 -22.64
C LEU A 56 -19.13 -16.80 -21.69
N ASN A 57 -18.37 -15.83 -21.18
CA ASN A 57 -18.91 -14.66 -20.50
C ASN A 57 -18.61 -13.40 -21.35
N ILE A 58 -19.64 -12.60 -21.66
CA ILE A 58 -19.44 -11.31 -22.36
C ILE A 58 -19.13 -10.24 -21.32
N LEU A 59 -17.92 -9.72 -21.37
CA LEU A 59 -17.41 -8.69 -20.45
C LEU A 59 -17.79 -7.29 -20.94
N THR A 60 -18.27 -6.47 -20.03
CA THR A 60 -18.61 -5.06 -20.26
C THR A 60 -17.71 -4.15 -19.43
N ALA A 61 -17.76 -2.84 -19.63
CA ALA A 61 -17.00 -1.90 -18.81
C ALA A 61 -17.47 -1.82 -17.32
N ARG A 62 -18.48 -2.60 -16.93
CA ARG A 62 -18.88 -2.78 -15.52
C ARG A 62 -18.15 -3.93 -14.85
N ASP A 63 -17.58 -4.83 -15.64
CA ASP A 63 -16.73 -5.90 -15.18
C ASP A 63 -15.29 -5.40 -15.15
N GLU A 64 -14.52 -5.75 -14.13
CA GLU A 64 -13.13 -5.31 -13.95
C GLU A 64 -12.26 -5.60 -15.19
N LYS A 65 -12.30 -6.85 -15.67
CA LYS A 65 -11.59 -7.27 -16.90
C LYS A 65 -12.06 -6.51 -18.15
N GLY A 66 -13.35 -6.21 -18.26
CA GLY A 66 -13.90 -5.41 -19.36
C GLY A 66 -13.53 -3.93 -19.28
N LEU A 67 -13.45 -3.38 -18.07
CA LEU A 67 -12.97 -2.02 -17.83
C LEU A 67 -11.48 -1.88 -18.18
N ALA A 68 -10.67 -2.91 -17.91
CA ALA A 68 -9.27 -2.94 -18.33
C ALA A 68 -9.11 -2.82 -19.84
N VAL A 69 -9.95 -3.50 -20.63
CA VAL A 69 -9.95 -3.41 -22.10
C VAL A 69 -10.36 -2.03 -22.60
N LEU A 70 -11.35 -1.39 -21.95
CA LEU A 70 -11.74 -0.02 -22.23
C LEU A 70 -10.57 0.96 -21.97
N ARG A 71 -9.89 0.82 -20.84
CA ARG A 71 -8.70 1.60 -20.44
C ARG A 71 -7.54 1.39 -21.39
N HIS A 72 -7.28 0.15 -21.80
CA HIS A 72 -6.26 -0.18 -22.79
C HIS A 72 -6.56 0.48 -24.14
N THR A 73 -7.82 0.46 -24.58
CA THR A 73 -8.21 1.19 -25.81
C THR A 73 -8.05 2.70 -25.66
N ALA A 74 -8.34 3.24 -24.46
CA ALA A 74 -8.14 4.68 -24.20
C ALA A 74 -6.66 5.08 -24.24
N SER A 75 -5.72 4.20 -23.84
CA SER A 75 -4.28 4.45 -23.94
C SER A 75 -3.83 4.59 -25.41
N HIS A 76 -4.36 3.76 -26.32
CA HIS A 76 -4.09 3.85 -27.75
C HIS A 76 -4.68 5.15 -28.37
N VAL A 77 -5.89 5.54 -27.98
CA VAL A 77 -6.46 6.84 -28.41
C VAL A 77 -5.63 8.01 -27.89
N MET A 78 -5.05 7.90 -26.70
CA MET A 78 -4.12 8.90 -26.19
C MET A 78 -2.82 8.94 -27.01
N ALA A 79 -2.25 7.78 -27.36
CA ALA A 79 -1.03 7.70 -28.17
C ALA A 79 -1.23 8.31 -29.56
N GLU A 80 -2.36 8.04 -30.24
CA GLU A 80 -2.74 8.70 -31.51
C GLU A 80 -2.84 10.22 -31.33
N ALA A 81 -3.48 10.68 -30.24
CA ALA A 81 -3.65 12.10 -29.98
C ALA A 81 -2.29 12.81 -29.73
N VAL A 82 -1.39 12.14 -28.99
CA VAL A 82 -0.04 12.66 -28.75
C VAL A 82 0.73 12.77 -30.06
N GLN A 83 0.80 11.73 -30.88
CA GLN A 83 1.52 11.77 -32.16
C GLN A 83 0.88 12.72 -33.18
N THR A 84 -0.42 12.96 -33.10
CA THR A 84 -1.10 13.97 -33.92
C THR A 84 -0.67 15.40 -33.57
N LEU A 85 -0.49 15.68 -32.28
CA LEU A 85 -0.09 17.01 -31.81
C LEU A 85 1.45 17.20 -31.73
N PHE A 86 2.15 16.11 -31.48
CA PHE A 86 3.60 16.06 -31.31
C PHE A 86 4.20 14.96 -32.23
N PRO A 87 4.33 15.19 -33.53
CA PRO A 87 4.75 14.16 -34.50
C PRO A 87 6.13 13.55 -34.24
N GLU A 88 7.00 14.26 -33.50
CA GLU A 88 8.33 13.75 -33.13
C GLU A 88 8.31 12.78 -31.93
N ALA A 89 7.17 12.67 -31.22
CA ALA A 89 7.06 11.77 -30.08
C ALA A 89 7.10 10.30 -30.54
N LYS A 90 8.02 9.51 -29.96
CA LYS A 90 8.11 8.06 -30.21
C LYS A 90 7.26 7.32 -29.18
N VAL A 91 6.52 6.35 -29.66
CA VAL A 91 5.64 5.54 -28.79
C VAL A 91 6.39 4.31 -28.25
N ALA A 92 6.26 4.06 -26.94
CA ALA A 92 6.84 2.89 -26.31
C ALA A 92 5.75 1.87 -25.92
N ILE A 93 5.23 1.90 -24.70
CA ILE A 93 4.20 0.97 -24.20
C ILE A 93 3.07 1.71 -23.50
N GLY A 94 1.85 1.14 -23.56
CA GLY A 94 0.65 1.76 -22.98
C GLY A 94 -0.36 0.77 -22.41
N PRO A 95 -0.08 0.08 -21.29
CA PRO A 95 -1.00 -0.86 -20.68
C PRO A 95 -2.12 -0.17 -19.93
N SER A 96 -3.19 -0.92 -19.65
CA SER A 96 -4.13 -0.62 -18.57
C SER A 96 -3.51 -0.95 -17.21
N ILE A 97 -3.95 -0.22 -16.20
CA ILE A 97 -3.64 -0.46 -14.78
C ILE A 97 -4.97 -0.42 -13.99
N ASP A 98 -4.95 -0.88 -12.74
CA ASP A 98 -6.14 -1.03 -11.89
C ASP A 98 -6.99 0.24 -11.77
N THR A 99 -6.36 1.41 -11.74
CA THR A 99 -7.05 2.71 -11.59
C THR A 99 -7.15 3.52 -12.88
N GLY A 100 -6.61 3.00 -14.01
CA GLY A 100 -6.58 3.76 -15.25
C GLY A 100 -5.73 3.13 -16.34
N PHE A 101 -4.93 3.94 -16.99
CA PHE A 101 -3.98 3.55 -18.02
C PHE A 101 -2.81 4.54 -18.05
N TYR A 102 -1.72 4.14 -18.68
CA TYR A 102 -0.66 5.08 -19.06
C TYR A 102 -0.13 4.79 -20.45
N TYR A 103 0.69 5.68 -20.96
CA TYR A 103 1.49 5.45 -22.15
C TYR A 103 2.82 6.19 -22.03
N ASP A 104 3.90 5.55 -22.46
CA ASP A 104 5.26 6.06 -22.41
C ASP A 104 5.69 6.58 -23.78
N PHE A 105 6.30 7.78 -23.77
CA PHE A 105 6.74 8.47 -24.96
C PHE A 105 8.20 8.92 -24.81
N GLU A 106 9.00 8.78 -25.86
CA GLU A 106 10.24 9.54 -25.96
C GLU A 106 9.93 10.91 -26.56
N CYS A 107 9.87 11.92 -25.71
CA CYS A 107 9.61 13.30 -26.05
C CYS A 107 9.96 14.23 -24.88
N GLN A 108 9.79 15.54 -25.07
CA GLN A 108 9.84 16.49 -23.96
C GLN A 108 8.71 16.25 -22.95
N SER A 109 8.89 16.74 -21.71
CA SER A 109 7.85 16.66 -20.66
C SER A 109 6.61 17.46 -21.07
N PHE A 110 5.42 16.95 -20.77
CA PHE A 110 4.15 17.61 -21.04
C PHE A 110 3.72 18.49 -19.87
N SER A 111 3.33 19.72 -20.20
CA SER A 111 2.69 20.64 -19.27
C SER A 111 1.20 20.30 -19.07
N ARG A 112 0.54 20.99 -18.14
CA ARG A 112 -0.91 20.84 -17.96
C ARG A 112 -1.69 21.27 -19.19
N ASP A 113 -1.26 22.34 -19.84
CA ASP A 113 -1.89 22.84 -21.07
C ASP A 113 -1.76 21.84 -22.23
N ASP A 114 -0.63 21.14 -22.32
CA ASP A 114 -0.44 20.05 -23.29
C ASP A 114 -1.39 18.88 -23.01
N LEU A 115 -1.54 18.46 -21.75
CA LEU A 115 -2.51 17.42 -21.38
C LEU A 115 -3.95 17.81 -21.74
N ASP A 116 -4.33 19.07 -21.53
CA ASP A 116 -5.65 19.57 -21.91
C ASP A 116 -5.84 19.64 -23.45
N ALA A 117 -4.76 19.90 -24.22
CA ALA A 117 -4.77 19.84 -25.67
C ALA A 117 -4.91 18.38 -26.18
N ILE A 118 -4.16 17.45 -25.58
CA ILE A 118 -4.23 16.03 -25.87
C ILE A 118 -5.65 15.48 -25.58
N GLU A 119 -6.26 15.84 -24.43
CA GLU A 119 -7.67 15.46 -24.16
C GLU A 119 -8.65 15.96 -25.21
N LYS A 120 -8.45 17.18 -25.72
CA LYS A 120 -9.31 17.72 -26.78
C LYS A 120 -9.16 16.93 -28.07
N GLU A 121 -7.93 16.51 -28.40
CA GLU A 121 -7.67 15.69 -29.58
C GLU A 121 -8.24 14.28 -29.44
N MET A 122 -8.05 13.64 -28.26
CA MET A 122 -8.70 12.37 -27.94
C MET A 122 -10.22 12.42 -28.15
N LYS A 123 -10.89 13.50 -27.70
CA LYS A 123 -12.32 13.69 -27.89
C LYS A 123 -12.70 13.76 -29.38
N LYS A 124 -11.83 14.33 -30.25
CA LYS A 124 -12.06 14.34 -31.69
C LYS A 124 -11.93 12.94 -32.31
N ILE A 125 -10.88 12.19 -31.92
CA ILE A 125 -10.64 10.81 -32.35
C ILE A 125 -11.82 9.92 -31.97
N ILE A 126 -12.27 9.99 -30.71
CA ILE A 126 -13.42 9.25 -30.21
C ILE A 126 -14.69 9.62 -30.99
N LYS A 127 -14.92 10.90 -31.27
CA LYS A 127 -16.09 11.38 -32.03
C LYS A 127 -16.08 10.87 -33.45
N LYS A 128 -14.92 10.72 -34.12
CA LYS A 128 -14.83 10.09 -35.46
C LYS A 128 -15.35 8.65 -35.43
N GLY A 129 -15.15 7.93 -34.32
CA GLY A 129 -15.67 6.58 -34.12
C GLY A 129 -14.98 5.57 -35.03
N ALA A 130 -13.68 5.69 -35.20
CA ALA A 130 -12.90 4.77 -36.03
C ALA A 130 -13.08 3.32 -35.56
N LYS A 131 -13.30 2.42 -36.55
CA LYS A 131 -13.26 0.98 -36.30
C LYS A 131 -11.86 0.56 -35.91
N ILE A 132 -11.75 -0.28 -34.90
CA ILE A 132 -10.47 -0.86 -34.48
C ILE A 132 -10.35 -2.23 -35.12
N GLU A 133 -9.29 -2.50 -35.84
CA GLU A 133 -9.06 -3.74 -36.57
C GLU A 133 -7.76 -4.40 -36.08
N ARG A 134 -7.82 -5.72 -35.86
CA ARG A 134 -6.65 -6.54 -35.54
C ARG A 134 -6.12 -7.22 -36.79
N PHE A 135 -4.80 -7.20 -36.97
CA PHE A 135 -4.12 -7.94 -38.01
C PHE A 135 -2.74 -8.39 -37.55
N THR A 136 -2.11 -9.30 -38.26
CA THR A 136 -0.81 -9.85 -37.94
C THR A 136 0.19 -9.62 -39.09
N LYS A 137 1.48 -9.58 -38.76
CA LYS A 137 2.57 -9.50 -39.73
C LYS A 137 3.65 -10.49 -39.37
N SER A 138 4.47 -10.88 -40.38
CA SER A 138 5.73 -11.58 -40.12
C SER A 138 6.66 -10.71 -39.27
N ARG A 139 7.61 -11.32 -38.56
CA ARG A 139 8.61 -10.55 -37.76
C ARG A 139 9.39 -9.56 -38.63
N GLU A 140 9.80 -9.98 -39.83
CA GLU A 140 10.56 -9.13 -40.75
C GLU A 140 9.71 -7.94 -41.22
N ASP A 141 8.45 -8.18 -41.63
CA ASP A 141 7.54 -7.11 -42.06
C ASP A 141 7.18 -6.17 -40.91
N ALA A 142 7.04 -6.70 -39.70
CA ALA A 142 6.75 -5.91 -38.49
C ALA A 142 7.91 -4.97 -38.15
N ILE A 143 9.13 -5.48 -38.15
CA ILE A 143 10.35 -4.69 -37.95
C ILE A 143 10.51 -3.63 -39.04
N ALA A 144 10.32 -4.01 -40.30
CA ALA A 144 10.42 -3.08 -41.44
C ALA A 144 9.40 -1.94 -41.30
N PHE A 145 8.15 -2.26 -40.96
CA PHE A 145 7.06 -1.30 -40.75
C PHE A 145 7.39 -0.24 -39.68
N PHE A 146 7.90 -0.67 -38.50
CA PHE A 146 8.23 0.30 -37.45
C PHE A 146 9.57 1.02 -37.67
N LYS A 147 10.52 0.43 -38.41
CA LYS A 147 11.71 1.15 -38.88
C LYS A 147 11.35 2.29 -39.86
N GLU A 148 10.42 2.05 -40.79
CA GLU A 148 9.90 3.07 -41.69
C GLU A 148 9.21 4.21 -40.94
N LYS A 149 8.43 3.88 -39.89
CA LYS A 149 7.78 4.85 -39.02
C LYS A 149 8.71 5.50 -37.98
N ASN A 150 9.98 5.10 -37.91
CA ASN A 150 10.97 5.58 -36.95
C ASN A 150 10.51 5.39 -35.48
N GLU A 151 9.97 4.19 -35.15
CA GLU A 151 9.52 3.79 -33.83
C GLU A 151 10.48 2.74 -33.20
N PRO A 152 11.62 3.18 -32.63
CA PRO A 152 12.68 2.25 -32.20
C PRO A 152 12.24 1.33 -31.06
N TYR A 153 11.41 1.79 -30.14
CA TYR A 153 10.92 0.99 -28.99
C TYR A 153 10.04 -0.16 -29.46
N LYS A 154 9.24 0.02 -30.52
CA LYS A 154 8.44 -1.06 -31.11
C LYS A 154 9.32 -2.09 -31.81
N VAL A 155 10.40 -1.67 -32.43
CA VAL A 155 11.39 -2.58 -33.02
C VAL A 155 12.05 -3.43 -31.93
N GLU A 156 12.54 -2.80 -30.85
CA GLU A 156 13.15 -3.51 -29.71
C GLU A 156 12.16 -4.53 -29.08
N LEU A 157 10.89 -4.14 -28.91
CA LEU A 157 9.87 -5.06 -28.38
C LEU A 157 9.66 -6.27 -29.28
N ILE A 158 9.64 -6.10 -30.60
CA ILE A 158 9.46 -7.21 -31.56
C ILE A 158 10.71 -8.13 -31.57
N GLU A 159 11.91 -7.55 -31.49
CA GLU A 159 13.17 -8.31 -31.47
C GLU A 159 13.26 -9.20 -30.22
N ASP A 160 12.68 -8.78 -29.09
CA ASP A 160 12.68 -9.52 -27.82
C ASP A 160 11.60 -10.61 -27.72
N LEU A 161 10.59 -10.61 -28.61
CA LEU A 161 9.56 -11.67 -28.59
C LEU A 161 10.16 -13.05 -28.90
N PRO A 162 9.71 -14.14 -28.27
CA PRO A 162 10.14 -15.51 -28.59
C PRO A 162 9.95 -15.86 -30.06
N GLU A 163 10.78 -16.77 -30.59
CA GLU A 163 10.59 -17.28 -31.95
C GLU A 163 9.25 -18.03 -32.05
N GLY A 164 8.49 -17.73 -33.12
CA GLY A 164 7.18 -18.34 -33.39
C GLY A 164 6.00 -17.68 -32.71
N GLU A 165 6.21 -16.67 -31.88
CA GLU A 165 5.11 -15.88 -31.31
C GLU A 165 4.42 -15.04 -32.37
N GLU A 166 3.06 -14.97 -32.30
CA GLU A 166 2.24 -14.19 -33.19
C GLU A 166 2.43 -12.69 -32.94
N ILE A 167 2.83 -11.95 -33.94
CA ILE A 167 3.02 -10.49 -33.86
C ILE A 167 1.77 -9.79 -34.36
N SER A 168 0.96 -9.29 -33.41
CA SER A 168 -0.31 -8.66 -33.69
C SER A 168 -0.25 -7.13 -33.61
N PHE A 169 -1.13 -6.51 -34.35
CA PHE A 169 -1.30 -5.08 -34.49
C PHE A 169 -2.75 -4.71 -34.33
N TYR A 170 -2.97 -3.51 -33.84
CA TYR A 170 -4.29 -2.90 -33.86
C TYR A 170 -4.22 -1.55 -34.58
N SER A 171 -5.14 -1.34 -35.52
CA SER A 171 -5.32 -0.05 -36.20
C SER A 171 -6.59 0.64 -35.72
N GLN A 172 -6.53 1.96 -35.62
CA GLN A 172 -7.69 2.83 -35.42
C GLN A 172 -7.66 3.94 -36.48
N GLY A 173 -8.36 3.68 -37.59
CA GLY A 173 -8.19 4.50 -38.79
C GLY A 173 -6.80 4.30 -39.40
N ASP A 174 -6.06 5.40 -39.61
CA ASP A 174 -4.71 5.37 -40.17
C ASP A 174 -3.59 5.15 -39.13
N TRP A 175 -3.92 5.23 -37.84
CA TRP A 175 -2.97 5.00 -36.77
C TRP A 175 -2.90 3.51 -36.42
N VAL A 176 -1.67 3.01 -36.22
CA VAL A 176 -1.39 1.58 -35.99
C VAL A 176 -0.37 1.41 -34.90
N ASP A 177 -0.63 0.47 -33.99
CA ASP A 177 0.30 0.10 -32.93
C ASP A 177 0.53 -1.41 -32.83
N LEU A 178 1.71 -1.79 -32.31
CA LEU A 178 2.06 -3.14 -31.88
C LEU A 178 1.34 -3.45 -30.57
N CYS A 179 0.47 -4.46 -30.58
CA CYS A 179 -0.28 -4.80 -29.38
C CYS A 179 -0.88 -6.22 -29.44
N ALA A 180 -0.84 -6.92 -28.30
CA ALA A 180 -1.49 -8.22 -28.15
C ALA A 180 -3.03 -8.09 -27.95
N GLY A 181 -3.51 -6.93 -27.53
CA GLY A 181 -4.93 -6.68 -27.23
C GLY A 181 -5.34 -7.24 -25.85
N PRO A 182 -6.65 -7.46 -25.62
CA PRO A 182 -7.78 -7.11 -26.50
C PRO A 182 -8.11 -5.61 -26.51
N HIS A 183 -8.89 -5.20 -27.51
CA HIS A 183 -9.41 -3.82 -27.66
C HIS A 183 -10.90 -3.79 -27.99
N LEU A 184 -11.53 -2.63 -27.74
CA LEU A 184 -12.89 -2.36 -28.17
C LEU A 184 -13.05 -2.49 -29.71
N MET A 185 -14.28 -2.64 -30.19
CA MET A 185 -14.57 -2.68 -31.64
C MET A 185 -14.41 -1.31 -32.31
N SER A 186 -14.53 -0.22 -31.56
CA SER A 186 -14.43 1.15 -32.05
C SER A 186 -14.04 2.12 -30.96
N THR A 187 -13.32 3.19 -31.32
CA THR A 187 -12.94 4.28 -30.40
C THR A 187 -14.17 4.96 -29.76
N LYS A 188 -15.35 4.90 -30.41
CA LYS A 188 -16.63 5.44 -29.89
C LYS A 188 -17.11 4.76 -28.60
N GLY A 189 -16.57 3.59 -28.27
CA GLY A 189 -16.86 2.90 -27.01
C GLY A 189 -16.39 3.65 -25.76
N ILE A 190 -15.38 4.51 -25.88
CA ILE A 190 -14.85 5.31 -24.77
C ILE A 190 -15.78 6.51 -24.53
N LYS A 191 -16.52 6.49 -23.41
CA LYS A 191 -17.54 7.53 -23.09
C LYS A 191 -17.06 8.57 -22.09
N ALA A 192 -16.21 8.17 -21.16
CA ALA A 192 -15.74 9.00 -20.07
C ALA A 192 -14.27 8.69 -19.80
N PHE A 193 -13.42 9.72 -19.90
CA PHE A 193 -11.98 9.61 -19.62
C PHE A 193 -11.43 10.95 -19.14
N LYS A 194 -10.25 10.92 -18.48
CA LYS A 194 -9.51 12.08 -18.02
C LYS A 194 -8.01 11.79 -18.03
N LEU A 195 -7.18 12.72 -18.50
CA LEU A 195 -5.74 12.68 -18.28
C LEU A 195 -5.41 13.29 -16.92
N LEU A 196 -4.60 12.58 -16.13
CA LEU A 196 -4.35 12.90 -14.73
C LEU A 196 -3.05 13.67 -14.52
N SER A 197 -1.94 13.13 -15.03
CA SER A 197 -0.60 13.68 -14.82
C SER A 197 0.38 13.23 -15.89
N SER A 198 1.54 13.88 -15.92
CA SER A 198 2.71 13.46 -16.67
C SER A 198 3.92 13.38 -15.73
N SER A 199 4.77 12.38 -15.90
CA SER A 199 6.00 12.18 -15.13
C SER A 199 7.08 11.50 -15.97
N GLY A 200 8.34 11.56 -15.51
CA GLY A 200 9.41 10.72 -16.05
C GLY A 200 9.23 9.27 -15.66
N ALA A 201 9.61 8.36 -16.54
CA ALA A 201 9.68 6.92 -16.28
C ALA A 201 10.86 6.32 -17.08
N TYR A 202 11.67 5.48 -16.44
CA TYR A 202 12.74 4.79 -17.15
C TYR A 202 12.19 3.68 -18.04
N TRP A 203 12.77 3.55 -19.24
CA TRP A 203 12.41 2.47 -20.15
C TRP A 203 12.57 1.10 -19.47
N ARG A 204 11.48 0.32 -19.41
CA ARG A 204 11.40 -0.98 -18.70
C ARG A 204 11.79 -0.93 -17.23
N GLY A 205 11.67 0.22 -16.58
CA GLY A 205 12.03 0.40 -15.17
C GLY A 205 13.52 0.42 -14.86
N ASP A 206 14.39 0.37 -15.87
CA ASP A 206 15.83 0.34 -15.71
C ASP A 206 16.40 1.76 -15.70
N GLU A 207 16.93 2.20 -14.55
CA GLU A 207 17.49 3.55 -14.37
C GLU A 207 18.73 3.83 -15.24
N ASN A 208 19.37 2.81 -15.81
CA ASN A 208 20.48 2.94 -16.75
C ASN A 208 20.02 3.18 -18.20
N LYS A 209 18.70 3.07 -18.47
CA LYS A 209 18.11 3.29 -19.79
C LYS A 209 17.55 4.70 -19.94
N HIS A 210 17.05 4.99 -21.15
CA HIS A 210 16.46 6.29 -21.46
C HIS A 210 15.27 6.62 -20.58
N MET A 211 15.23 7.86 -20.08
CA MET A 211 14.07 8.39 -19.40
C MET A 211 13.02 8.82 -20.43
N LEU A 212 11.86 8.21 -20.34
CA LEU A 212 10.68 8.49 -21.14
C LEU A 212 9.72 9.42 -20.38
N THR A 213 8.80 10.03 -21.11
CA THR A 213 7.70 10.80 -20.53
C THR A 213 6.45 9.94 -20.50
N ARG A 214 5.93 9.64 -19.32
CA ARG A 214 4.72 8.87 -19.07
C ARG A 214 3.53 9.79 -18.85
N ILE A 215 2.42 9.55 -19.55
CA ILE A 215 1.14 10.20 -19.28
C ILE A 215 0.20 9.19 -18.62
N TYR A 216 -0.37 9.56 -17.48
CA TYR A 216 -1.41 8.80 -16.81
C TYR A 216 -2.79 9.33 -17.16
N GLY A 217 -3.71 8.40 -17.40
CA GLY A 217 -5.12 8.70 -17.62
C GLY A 217 -6.02 7.66 -16.95
N THR A 218 -7.31 7.97 -16.90
CA THR A 218 -8.34 7.02 -16.45
C THR A 218 -9.54 7.06 -17.36
N ALA A 219 -10.28 5.94 -17.44
CA ALA A 219 -11.52 5.84 -18.18
C ALA A 219 -12.52 4.96 -17.44
N TYR A 220 -13.82 5.29 -17.60
CA TYR A 220 -14.94 4.64 -16.94
C TYR A 220 -16.09 4.43 -17.93
N ALA A 221 -17.02 3.52 -17.60
CA ALA A 221 -18.21 3.24 -18.40
C ALA A 221 -19.11 4.47 -18.55
N THR A 222 -19.19 5.30 -17.51
CA THR A 222 -20.08 6.47 -17.45
C THR A 222 -19.34 7.72 -16.96
N LYS A 223 -19.93 8.90 -17.25
CA LYS A 223 -19.41 10.17 -16.76
C LYS A 223 -19.58 10.33 -15.24
N ASP A 224 -20.59 9.71 -14.67
CA ASP A 224 -20.87 9.81 -13.23
C ASP A 224 -19.83 9.00 -12.44
N GLU A 225 -19.49 7.79 -12.88
CA GLU A 225 -18.40 7.00 -12.30
C GLU A 225 -17.05 7.74 -12.40
N LEU A 226 -16.76 8.34 -13.55
CA LEU A 226 -15.55 9.15 -13.71
C LEU A 226 -15.54 10.35 -12.74
N LYS A 227 -16.68 11.04 -12.60
CA LYS A 227 -16.79 12.19 -11.68
C LYS A 227 -16.60 11.76 -10.24
N GLU A 228 -17.19 10.65 -9.84
CA GLU A 228 -17.03 10.09 -8.50
C GLU A 228 -15.55 9.76 -8.23
N HIS A 229 -14.91 9.04 -9.15
CA HIS A 229 -13.48 8.73 -9.04
C HIS A 229 -12.59 9.98 -8.95
N LEU A 230 -12.84 11.00 -9.78
CA LEU A 230 -12.08 12.24 -9.72
C LEU A 230 -12.29 12.99 -8.39
N THR A 231 -13.50 12.96 -7.85
CA THR A 231 -13.78 13.52 -6.52
C THR A 231 -13.01 12.76 -5.43
N GLN A 232 -13.00 11.42 -5.49
CA GLN A 232 -12.22 10.58 -4.59
C GLN A 232 -10.72 10.89 -4.67
N LEU A 233 -10.17 11.07 -5.89
CA LEU A 233 -8.77 11.45 -6.09
C LEU A 233 -8.44 12.84 -5.52
N GLU A 234 -9.36 13.81 -5.64
CA GLU A 234 -9.18 15.13 -5.05
C GLU A 234 -9.18 15.08 -3.51
N GLU A 235 -10.11 14.32 -2.92
CA GLU A 235 -10.13 14.09 -1.48
C GLU A 235 -8.89 13.33 -1.00
N ALA A 236 -8.44 12.31 -1.75
CA ALA A 236 -7.21 11.59 -1.48
C ALA A 236 -5.99 12.54 -1.44
N LYS A 237 -5.87 13.44 -2.44
CA LYS A 237 -4.79 14.45 -2.47
C LYS A 237 -4.81 15.41 -1.28
N LYS A 238 -5.99 15.71 -0.71
CA LYS A 238 -6.10 16.54 0.50
C LYS A 238 -5.58 15.81 1.73
N ARG A 239 -5.72 14.48 1.77
CA ARG A 239 -5.31 13.61 2.88
C ARG A 239 -3.94 12.98 2.71
N ASP A 240 -3.29 13.17 1.56
CA ASP A 240 -1.98 12.60 1.26
C ASP A 240 -0.97 12.87 2.38
N HIS A 241 -0.35 11.81 2.91
CA HIS A 241 0.54 11.91 4.07
C HIS A 241 1.81 12.72 3.77
N ASN A 242 2.28 12.78 2.51
CA ASN A 242 3.43 13.61 2.15
C ASN A 242 3.11 15.08 2.24
N LYS A 243 1.88 15.48 1.85
CA LYS A 243 1.41 16.85 1.94
C LYS A 243 1.17 17.24 3.39
N LEU A 244 0.29 16.51 4.07
CA LEU A 244 -0.08 16.80 5.46
C LEU A 244 1.11 16.68 6.41
N GLY A 245 1.97 15.67 6.20
CA GLY A 245 3.16 15.47 7.01
C GLY A 245 4.12 16.65 6.98
N ARG A 246 4.31 17.27 5.80
CA ARG A 246 5.10 18.51 5.66
C ARG A 246 4.40 19.72 6.27
N GLU A 247 3.12 19.91 5.99
CA GLU A 247 2.32 21.02 6.55
C GLU A 247 2.30 21.01 8.09
N MET A 248 2.14 19.83 8.68
CA MET A 248 2.13 19.61 10.13
C MET A 248 3.51 19.46 10.76
N LYS A 249 4.57 19.53 9.97
CA LYS A 249 5.97 19.34 10.40
C LYS A 249 6.19 18.01 11.11
N LEU A 250 5.66 16.93 10.54
CA LEU A 250 5.82 15.57 11.06
C LEU A 250 7.09 14.91 10.52
N PHE A 251 7.40 15.13 9.25
CA PHE A 251 8.62 14.64 8.61
C PHE A 251 8.97 15.49 7.38
N THR A 252 10.19 15.31 6.90
CA THR A 252 10.68 15.90 5.64
C THR A 252 11.71 14.98 5.00
N THR A 253 12.00 15.20 3.73
CA THR A 253 13.06 14.53 2.97
C THR A 253 14.05 15.56 2.44
N VAL A 254 15.34 15.22 2.39
CA VAL A 254 16.41 16.12 1.95
C VAL A 254 17.35 15.33 1.02
N ASP A 255 17.57 15.83 -0.18
CA ASP A 255 18.31 15.13 -1.23
C ASP A 255 19.73 14.72 -0.82
N VAL A 256 20.43 15.58 -0.05
CA VAL A 256 21.78 15.29 0.43
C VAL A 256 21.84 14.12 1.43
N ILE A 257 20.72 13.78 2.08
CA ILE A 257 20.62 12.61 2.96
C ILE A 257 20.32 11.36 2.15
N GLY A 258 19.52 11.51 1.11
CA GLY A 258 19.16 10.43 0.21
C GLY A 258 17.69 10.07 0.20
N GLN A 259 17.28 9.46 -0.89
CA GLN A 259 15.91 9.01 -1.11
C GLN A 259 15.58 7.83 -0.18
N GLY A 260 14.36 7.77 0.32
CA GLY A 260 13.93 6.71 1.25
C GLY A 260 14.50 6.82 2.67
N LEU A 261 15.10 7.97 3.02
CA LEU A 261 15.64 8.27 4.35
C LEU A 261 14.98 9.54 4.93
N PRO A 262 13.72 9.46 5.37
CA PRO A 262 12.99 10.60 5.89
C PRO A 262 13.55 11.08 7.23
N LEU A 263 13.58 12.40 7.42
CA LEU A 263 13.82 13.02 8.72
C LEU A 263 12.48 13.14 9.45
N ILE A 264 12.34 12.44 10.55
CA ILE A 264 11.17 12.59 11.42
C ILE A 264 11.38 13.85 12.28
N MET A 265 10.47 14.81 12.12
CA MET A 265 10.51 16.09 12.83
C MET A 265 9.94 15.97 14.25
N PRO A 266 10.16 16.95 15.14
CA PRO A 266 9.74 16.84 16.55
C PRO A 266 8.28 16.43 16.76
N ASN A 267 7.35 16.96 15.97
CA ASN A 267 5.93 16.58 16.06
C ASN A 267 5.72 15.11 15.67
N GLY A 268 6.39 14.62 14.63
CA GLY A 268 6.33 13.22 14.23
C GLY A 268 6.96 12.29 15.26
N VAL A 269 8.07 12.71 15.86
CA VAL A 269 8.73 11.95 16.95
C VAL A 269 7.79 11.75 18.13
N ILE A 270 7.02 12.77 18.52
CA ILE A 270 6.04 12.63 19.61
C ILE A 270 5.03 11.53 19.29
N ILE A 271 4.45 11.52 18.11
CA ILE A 271 3.46 10.50 17.71
C ILE A 271 4.11 9.10 17.72
N MET A 272 5.29 8.96 17.13
CA MET A 272 5.99 7.67 17.08
C MET A 272 6.35 7.17 18.47
N GLN A 273 6.79 8.05 19.38
CA GLN A 273 7.10 7.67 20.75
C GLN A 273 5.87 7.23 21.55
N GLU A 274 4.73 7.90 21.38
CA GLU A 274 3.47 7.48 22.01
C GLU A 274 3.02 6.10 21.51
N LEU A 275 3.12 5.85 20.18
CA LEU A 275 2.86 4.53 19.61
C LEU A 275 3.82 3.47 20.16
N GLN A 276 5.12 3.74 20.19
CA GLN A 276 6.13 2.80 20.67
C GLN A 276 5.92 2.44 22.14
N ARG A 277 5.76 3.44 23.02
CA ARG A 277 5.52 3.22 24.45
C ARG A 277 4.27 2.39 24.68
N TRP A 278 3.17 2.75 24.01
CA TRP A 278 1.94 2.01 24.14
C TRP A 278 2.11 0.54 23.71
N ILE A 279 2.72 0.28 22.57
CA ILE A 279 2.94 -1.09 22.07
C ILE A 279 3.85 -1.88 23.00
N GLU A 280 4.93 -1.28 23.48
CA GLU A 280 5.85 -1.92 24.41
C GLU A 280 5.17 -2.28 25.73
N ASP A 281 4.29 -1.41 26.26
CA ASP A 281 3.50 -1.67 27.46
C ASP A 281 2.46 -2.80 27.22
N GLU A 282 1.81 -2.83 26.08
CA GLU A 282 0.83 -3.87 25.73
C GLU A 282 1.49 -5.24 25.49
N GLU A 283 2.67 -5.26 24.89
CA GLU A 283 3.47 -6.47 24.76
C GLU A 283 3.94 -6.97 26.12
N ALA A 284 4.42 -6.09 26.99
CA ALA A 284 4.83 -6.46 28.35
C ALA A 284 3.69 -7.08 29.17
N LYS A 285 2.47 -6.54 29.08
CA LYS A 285 1.26 -7.11 29.73
C LYS A 285 0.94 -8.51 29.24
N ARG A 286 1.33 -8.86 28.01
CA ARG A 286 1.13 -10.18 27.38
C ARG A 286 2.34 -11.11 27.53
N GLY A 287 3.31 -10.74 28.39
CA GLY A 287 4.48 -11.54 28.74
C GLY A 287 5.59 -11.53 27.69
N TYR A 288 5.66 -10.50 26.82
CA TYR A 288 6.81 -10.32 25.94
C TYR A 288 8.02 -9.79 26.69
N ILE A 289 9.17 -10.38 26.40
CA ILE A 289 10.48 -10.02 26.97
C ILE A 289 11.23 -9.15 25.95
N ARG A 290 11.70 -8.00 26.40
CA ARG A 290 12.40 -7.05 25.51
C ARG A 290 13.82 -7.48 25.21
N THR A 291 14.20 -7.42 23.94
CA THR A 291 15.58 -7.58 23.49
C THR A 291 16.11 -6.27 22.86
N LYS A 292 17.43 -6.18 22.74
CA LYS A 292 18.11 -5.14 21.98
C LYS A 292 19.28 -5.76 21.27
N THR A 293 19.20 -5.83 19.96
CA THR A 293 20.18 -6.53 19.11
C THR A 293 20.93 -5.55 18.19
N PRO A 294 22.13 -5.92 17.69
CA PRO A 294 22.91 -5.06 16.81
C PRO A 294 22.21 -4.72 15.49
N LEU A 295 22.56 -3.57 14.90
CA LEU A 295 22.01 -3.11 13.62
C LEU A 295 22.68 -3.75 12.40
N MET A 296 23.79 -4.47 12.59
CA MET A 296 24.52 -5.16 11.53
C MET A 296 25.14 -6.45 12.04
N ALA A 297 25.42 -7.36 11.14
CA ALA A 297 26.14 -8.60 11.40
C ALA A 297 27.04 -8.96 10.24
N LYS A 298 27.92 -9.94 10.45
CA LYS A 298 28.67 -10.60 9.39
C LYS A 298 27.72 -11.32 8.43
N SER A 299 28.09 -11.38 7.16
CA SER A 299 27.35 -12.09 6.12
C SER A 299 27.03 -13.53 6.49
N ASP A 300 27.86 -14.18 7.31
CA ASP A 300 27.67 -15.55 7.79
C ASP A 300 26.32 -15.76 8.49
N LEU A 301 25.87 -14.78 9.26
CA LEU A 301 24.56 -14.84 9.92
C LEU A 301 23.41 -14.96 8.90
N TYR A 302 23.52 -14.21 7.82
CA TYR A 302 22.50 -14.18 6.76
C TYR A 302 22.63 -15.38 5.81
N LYS A 303 23.81 -15.98 5.68
CA LYS A 303 24.03 -17.26 5.00
C LYS A 303 23.35 -18.41 5.76
N ILE A 304 23.51 -18.45 7.09
CA ILE A 304 22.82 -19.46 7.93
C ILE A 304 21.31 -19.37 7.79
N SER A 305 20.75 -18.18 7.76
CA SER A 305 19.30 -17.95 7.65
C SER A 305 18.75 -18.09 6.22
N GLY A 306 19.59 -18.25 5.21
CA GLY A 306 19.21 -18.28 3.79
C GLY A 306 18.92 -16.92 3.16
N HIS A 307 18.89 -15.84 3.95
CA HIS A 307 18.61 -14.51 3.40
C HIS A 307 19.71 -14.00 2.47
N TRP A 308 20.96 -14.45 2.63
CA TRP A 308 22.03 -14.06 1.73
C TRP A 308 21.82 -14.54 0.30
N ASP A 309 21.23 -15.72 0.14
CA ASP A 309 20.99 -16.33 -1.17
C ASP A 309 19.70 -15.81 -1.83
N HIS A 310 18.69 -15.48 -1.01
CA HIS A 310 17.36 -15.12 -1.50
C HIS A 310 17.04 -13.62 -1.47
N TYR A 311 17.82 -12.81 -0.74
CA TYR A 311 17.48 -11.41 -0.48
C TYR A 311 18.68 -10.45 -0.49
N LYS A 312 19.85 -10.87 -1.01
CA LYS A 312 21.09 -10.07 -0.97
C LYS A 312 20.94 -8.70 -1.65
N GLU A 313 20.24 -8.64 -2.77
CA GLU A 313 20.00 -7.38 -3.50
C GLU A 313 19.23 -6.35 -2.69
N GLY A 314 18.33 -6.80 -1.84
CA GLY A 314 17.59 -5.96 -0.89
C GLY A 314 18.36 -5.58 0.38
N MET A 315 19.67 -5.89 0.48
CA MET A 315 20.49 -5.61 1.67
C MET A 315 21.53 -4.55 1.39
N PHE A 316 21.84 -3.71 2.39
CA PHE A 316 23.01 -2.85 2.37
C PHE A 316 24.23 -3.66 2.83
N VAL A 317 25.08 -4.05 1.89
CA VAL A 317 26.30 -4.83 2.13
C VAL A 317 27.48 -3.89 2.32
N LEU A 318 28.30 -4.16 3.33
CA LEU A 318 29.50 -3.41 3.71
C LEU A 318 30.73 -4.29 3.52
N GLY A 319 31.54 -3.99 2.51
CA GLY A 319 32.70 -4.76 2.10
C GLY A 319 32.48 -5.51 0.78
N ASP A 320 33.52 -6.18 0.32
CA ASP A 320 33.59 -6.92 -0.93
C ASP A 320 33.97 -8.37 -0.63
N GLU A 321 33.10 -9.33 -0.96
CA GLU A 321 33.33 -10.76 -0.68
C GLU A 321 34.60 -11.34 -1.34
N GLU A 322 35.06 -10.73 -2.43
CA GLU A 322 36.26 -11.19 -3.14
C GLU A 322 37.56 -10.60 -2.56
N LYS A 323 37.48 -9.47 -1.84
CA LYS A 323 38.65 -8.70 -1.38
C LYS A 323 38.79 -8.68 0.12
N ASP A 324 37.68 -8.73 0.86
CA ASP A 324 37.68 -8.54 2.31
C ASP A 324 37.58 -9.86 3.06
N LYS A 325 38.27 -9.95 4.19
CA LYS A 325 38.22 -11.13 5.06
C LYS A 325 36.85 -11.29 5.75
N GLU A 326 36.18 -10.18 5.99
CA GLU A 326 34.90 -10.13 6.66
C GLU A 326 34.00 -9.14 5.93
N VAL A 327 32.80 -9.56 5.56
CA VAL A 327 31.75 -8.74 4.96
C VAL A 327 30.60 -8.63 5.95
N PHE A 328 30.12 -7.43 6.14
CA PHE A 328 28.98 -7.13 7.00
C PHE A 328 27.78 -6.72 6.17
N ALA A 329 26.60 -6.77 6.76
CA ALA A 329 25.43 -6.14 6.19
C ALA A 329 24.59 -5.48 7.29
N LEU A 330 23.91 -4.38 6.94
CA LEU A 330 22.87 -3.82 7.78
C LEU A 330 21.67 -4.78 7.80
N ARG A 331 21.04 -4.94 8.96
CA ARG A 331 19.98 -5.93 9.14
C ARG A 331 18.68 -5.57 8.42
N PRO A 332 18.16 -6.41 7.52
CA PRO A 332 16.84 -6.25 6.94
C PRO A 332 15.71 -6.85 7.80
N MET A 333 16.05 -7.65 8.82
CA MET A 333 15.19 -8.31 9.79
C MET A 333 15.92 -8.57 11.11
N THR A 334 15.18 -8.85 12.17
CA THR A 334 15.74 -9.07 13.53
C THR A 334 15.83 -10.56 13.91
N CYS A 335 15.07 -11.43 13.25
CA CYS A 335 14.93 -12.84 13.63
C CYS A 335 16.25 -13.57 13.89
N PRO A 336 17.31 -13.53 13.03
CA PRO A 336 18.51 -14.29 13.27
C PRO A 336 19.24 -13.87 14.55
N PHE A 337 19.14 -12.61 14.94
CA PHE A 337 19.74 -12.11 16.16
C PHE A 337 19.03 -12.63 17.42
N GLN A 338 17.69 -12.66 17.40
CA GLN A 338 16.91 -13.18 18.53
C GLN A 338 17.06 -14.69 18.69
N TYR A 339 17.36 -15.43 17.63
CA TYR A 339 17.71 -16.86 17.74
C TYR A 339 19.00 -17.05 18.54
N TYR A 340 20.00 -16.18 18.38
CA TYR A 340 21.20 -16.22 19.20
C TYR A 340 20.96 -15.75 20.63
N VAL A 341 19.98 -14.85 20.87
CA VAL A 341 19.54 -14.55 22.25
C VAL A 341 18.94 -15.81 22.89
N TYR A 342 18.08 -16.54 22.19
CA TYR A 342 17.55 -17.82 22.66
C TYR A 342 18.67 -18.84 22.96
N LYS A 343 19.61 -18.98 22.05
CA LYS A 343 20.72 -19.95 22.16
C LYS A 343 21.75 -19.58 23.24
N ALA A 344 21.72 -18.37 23.79
CA ALA A 344 22.64 -17.96 24.86
C ALA A 344 22.39 -18.72 26.17
N GLU A 345 21.20 -19.32 26.32
CA GLU A 345 20.82 -20.11 27.47
C GLU A 345 20.24 -21.47 27.02
N GLN A 346 20.25 -22.45 27.92
CA GLN A 346 19.61 -23.73 27.67
C GLN A 346 18.19 -23.71 28.20
N HIS A 347 17.22 -24.09 27.36
CA HIS A 347 15.80 -24.08 27.68
C HIS A 347 15.20 -25.47 27.78
N SER A 348 14.24 -25.63 28.66
CA SER A 348 13.38 -26.81 28.80
C SER A 348 11.99 -26.54 28.26
N TYR A 349 11.17 -27.58 28.10
CA TYR A 349 9.79 -27.47 27.70
C TYR A 349 8.93 -26.60 28.66
N ARG A 350 9.37 -26.39 29.90
CA ARG A 350 8.70 -25.56 30.92
C ARG A 350 8.90 -24.07 30.69
N ASP A 351 9.99 -23.71 30.01
CA ASP A 351 10.36 -22.31 29.74
C ASP A 351 9.59 -21.75 28.53
N LEU A 352 9.02 -22.62 27.69
CA LEU A 352 8.27 -22.25 26.50
C LEU A 352 6.78 -22.08 26.79
N PRO A 353 6.09 -21.10 26.18
CA PRO A 353 6.56 -20.24 25.10
C PRO A 353 7.44 -19.07 25.59
N LEU A 354 8.52 -18.77 24.86
CA LEU A 354 9.29 -17.55 25.03
C LEU A 354 8.88 -16.53 23.99
N ARG A 355 8.47 -15.34 24.43
CA ARG A 355 7.97 -14.27 23.56
C ARG A 355 8.97 -13.10 23.57
N TYR A 356 9.83 -13.04 22.56
CA TYR A 356 10.76 -11.91 22.41
C TYR A 356 10.08 -10.77 21.64
N GLY A 357 10.28 -9.51 22.08
CA GLY A 357 9.84 -8.31 21.43
C GLY A 357 10.96 -7.31 21.30
N GLU A 358 11.04 -6.63 20.16
CA GLU A 358 12.00 -5.55 19.93
C GLU A 358 11.39 -4.43 19.09
N THR A 359 11.60 -3.19 19.51
CA THR A 359 11.43 -2.02 18.65
C THR A 359 12.71 -1.90 17.82
N SER A 360 12.66 -2.46 16.62
CA SER A 360 13.83 -2.71 15.77
C SER A 360 13.97 -1.68 14.68
N THR A 361 15.17 -1.13 14.50
CA THR A 361 15.51 -0.38 13.27
C THR A 361 16.06 -1.34 12.24
N LEU A 362 15.48 -1.32 11.04
CA LEU A 362 15.80 -2.18 9.91
C LEU A 362 16.18 -1.35 8.68
N PHE A 363 16.90 -1.98 7.76
CA PHE A 363 17.40 -1.35 6.54
C PHE A 363 17.10 -2.26 5.34
N ARG A 364 16.51 -1.68 4.30
CA ARG A 364 16.27 -2.39 3.03
C ARG A 364 16.69 -1.50 1.88
N ASN A 365 17.47 -2.07 0.96
CA ASN A 365 17.92 -1.36 -0.23
C ASN A 365 16.78 -1.37 -1.28
N GLU A 366 15.74 -0.60 -1.00
CA GLU A 366 14.58 -0.46 -1.89
C GLU A 366 14.97 0.29 -3.16
N ASP A 367 14.40 -0.13 -4.29
CA ASP A 367 14.60 0.53 -5.58
C ASP A 367 13.98 1.94 -5.60
N SER A 368 14.56 2.83 -6.40
CA SER A 368 14.14 4.23 -6.46
C SER A 368 12.67 4.41 -6.85
N GLY A 369 12.15 3.54 -7.73
CA GLY A 369 10.76 3.57 -8.19
C GLY A 369 9.72 3.06 -7.19
N GLU A 370 10.14 2.34 -6.16
CA GLU A 370 9.25 1.74 -5.17
C GLU A 370 9.06 2.62 -3.92
N MET A 371 9.99 3.53 -3.67
CA MET A 371 9.95 4.39 -2.49
C MET A 371 8.81 5.39 -2.55
N HIS A 372 8.04 5.49 -1.47
CA HIS A 372 6.90 6.40 -1.39
C HIS A 372 6.70 6.95 0.03
N GLY A 373 7.05 8.23 0.22
CA GLY A 373 6.85 8.95 1.49
C GLY A 373 7.37 8.20 2.71
N LEU A 374 6.48 7.91 3.66
CA LEU A 374 6.76 7.07 4.82
C LEU A 374 6.30 5.61 4.64
N THR A 375 5.57 5.27 3.58
CA THR A 375 5.01 3.93 3.39
C THR A 375 6.06 2.92 2.94
N ARG A 376 7.05 3.35 2.13
CA ARG A 376 8.17 2.51 1.71
C ARG A 376 9.47 3.29 1.73
N VAL A 377 10.33 2.93 2.65
CA VAL A 377 11.57 3.66 3.02
C VAL A 377 12.74 2.69 3.17
N ARG A 378 13.97 3.20 3.06
CA ARG A 378 15.20 2.40 3.18
C ARG A 378 15.62 2.13 4.62
N GLN A 379 15.23 3.00 5.55
CA GLN A 379 15.41 2.82 7.00
C GLN A 379 14.06 3.01 7.68
N PHE A 380 13.68 2.05 8.52
CA PHE A 380 12.41 2.08 9.24
C PHE A 380 12.51 1.41 10.60
N THR A 381 11.53 1.72 11.44
CA THR A 381 11.40 1.13 12.78
C THR A 381 10.17 0.24 12.82
N ILE A 382 10.29 -0.97 13.34
CA ILE A 382 9.21 -1.96 13.37
C ILE A 382 8.97 -2.49 14.78
N SER A 383 7.70 -2.75 15.13
CA SER A 383 7.32 -3.49 16.33
C SER A 383 7.39 -4.99 16.05
N GLU A 384 8.58 -5.56 16.17
CA GLU A 384 8.86 -6.94 15.78
C GLU A 384 8.96 -7.86 16.99
N GLY A 385 8.55 -9.10 16.85
CA GLY A 385 8.73 -10.12 17.87
C GLY A 385 8.76 -11.52 17.31
N HIS A 386 9.50 -12.38 18.01
CA HIS A 386 9.64 -13.80 17.68
C HIS A 386 9.28 -14.63 18.90
N LEU A 387 8.31 -15.50 18.73
CA LEU A 387 7.89 -16.44 19.76
C LEU A 387 8.52 -17.79 19.48
N VAL A 388 9.27 -18.30 20.43
CA VAL A 388 9.80 -19.66 20.38
C VAL A 388 8.85 -20.55 21.17
N VAL A 389 8.23 -21.51 20.47
CA VAL A 389 7.11 -22.29 21.00
C VAL A 389 7.31 -23.78 20.76
N ARG A 390 6.70 -24.62 21.60
CA ARG A 390 6.56 -26.04 21.26
C ARG A 390 5.48 -26.23 20.18
N PRO A 391 5.55 -27.31 19.37
CA PRO A 391 4.53 -27.57 18.35
C PRO A 391 3.09 -27.56 18.90
N ASP A 392 2.86 -28.11 20.09
CA ASP A 392 1.55 -28.14 20.75
C ASP A 392 1.03 -26.76 21.20
N GLN A 393 1.89 -25.77 21.33
CA GLN A 393 1.54 -24.40 21.70
C GLN A 393 1.27 -23.50 20.49
N MET A 394 1.69 -23.91 19.29
CA MET A 394 1.75 -23.07 18.10
C MET A 394 0.41 -22.43 17.75
N VAL A 395 -0.65 -23.23 17.67
CA VAL A 395 -2.01 -22.73 17.31
C VAL A 395 -2.50 -21.68 18.30
N LYS A 396 -2.29 -21.93 19.60
CA LYS A 396 -2.73 -20.98 20.65
C LYS A 396 -1.96 -19.67 20.55
N GLU A 397 -0.63 -19.73 20.47
CA GLU A 397 0.22 -18.54 20.43
C GLU A 397 -0.01 -17.73 19.15
N PHE A 398 -0.29 -18.40 18.03
CA PHE A 398 -0.63 -17.74 16.78
C PHE A 398 -1.96 -16.97 16.87
N LYS A 399 -2.99 -17.57 17.49
CA LYS A 399 -4.27 -16.89 17.80
C LYS A 399 -4.06 -15.69 18.73
N ASP A 400 -3.21 -15.81 19.74
CA ASP A 400 -2.88 -14.72 20.65
C ASP A 400 -2.17 -13.55 19.90
N CYS A 401 -1.34 -13.85 18.89
CA CYS A 401 -0.75 -12.82 18.01
C CYS A 401 -1.81 -12.12 17.14
N ILE A 402 -2.78 -12.87 16.59
CA ILE A 402 -3.92 -12.27 15.84
C ILE A 402 -4.74 -11.37 16.78
N ALA A 403 -5.03 -11.82 18.01
CA ALA A 403 -5.78 -11.03 18.99
C ALA A 403 -5.05 -9.74 19.39
N LEU A 404 -3.70 -9.77 19.50
CA LEU A 404 -2.90 -8.57 19.74
C LEU A 404 -3.00 -7.60 18.55
N ALA A 405 -2.89 -8.09 17.32
CA ALA A 405 -3.02 -7.26 16.12
C ALA A 405 -4.41 -6.61 16.06
N GLN A 406 -5.49 -7.37 16.28
CA GLN A 406 -6.87 -6.86 16.31
C GLN A 406 -7.05 -5.78 17.38
N TYR A 407 -6.52 -6.01 18.58
CA TYR A 407 -6.53 -5.01 19.65
C TYR A 407 -5.82 -3.71 19.24
N CYS A 408 -4.67 -3.82 18.58
CA CYS A 408 -3.94 -2.64 18.09
C CYS A 408 -4.76 -1.87 17.05
N LEU A 409 -5.37 -2.57 16.09
CA LEU A 409 -6.23 -1.97 15.06
C LEU A 409 -7.44 -1.26 15.68
N GLN A 410 -8.07 -1.87 16.68
CA GLN A 410 -9.20 -1.30 17.41
C GLN A 410 -8.82 0.00 18.13
N VAL A 411 -7.70 0.00 18.87
CA VAL A 411 -7.22 1.20 19.59
C VAL A 411 -6.84 2.32 18.63
N LEU A 412 -6.34 1.97 17.43
CA LEU A 412 -6.06 2.94 16.38
C LEU A 412 -7.32 3.37 15.60
N GLY A 413 -8.48 2.72 15.81
CA GLY A 413 -9.75 3.03 15.14
C GLY A 413 -9.76 2.70 13.64
N VAL A 414 -9.05 1.65 13.26
CA VAL A 414 -8.83 1.28 11.86
C VAL A 414 -9.19 -0.19 11.57
N GLU A 415 -9.90 -0.84 12.48
CA GLU A 415 -10.27 -2.25 12.38
C GLU A 415 -11.20 -2.58 11.20
N GLU A 416 -11.99 -1.60 10.77
CA GLU A 416 -12.91 -1.74 9.62
C GLU A 416 -12.23 -1.43 8.27
N ASP A 417 -11.00 -0.89 8.30
CA ASP A 417 -10.28 -0.45 7.08
C ASP A 417 -9.29 -1.50 6.57
N VAL A 418 -9.26 -2.68 7.17
CA VAL A 418 -8.29 -3.72 6.85
C VAL A 418 -8.90 -4.97 6.23
N THR A 419 -8.10 -5.66 5.45
CA THR A 419 -8.38 -6.97 4.88
C THR A 419 -7.35 -7.98 5.37
N TYR A 420 -7.77 -9.24 5.53
CA TYR A 420 -6.89 -10.33 5.95
C TYR A 420 -6.59 -11.22 4.75
N HIS A 421 -5.33 -11.62 4.64
CA HIS A 421 -4.83 -12.45 3.55
C HIS A 421 -4.03 -13.63 4.11
N LEU A 422 -4.36 -14.83 3.67
CA LEU A 422 -3.51 -16.01 3.85
C LEU A 422 -2.55 -16.09 2.67
N SER A 423 -1.31 -15.64 2.90
CA SER A 423 -0.25 -15.70 1.91
C SER A 423 0.38 -17.09 1.87
N LYS A 424 0.23 -17.76 0.74
CA LYS A 424 0.56 -19.16 0.49
C LYS A 424 1.82 -19.28 -0.35
N TRP A 425 2.45 -20.44 -0.28
CA TRP A 425 3.52 -20.77 -1.20
C TRP A 425 3.02 -21.05 -2.62
N ASP A 426 3.93 -20.98 -3.59
CA ASP A 426 3.69 -21.46 -4.96
C ASP A 426 4.43 -22.77 -5.16
N PRO A 427 3.72 -23.91 -5.31
CA PRO A 427 4.34 -25.21 -5.52
C PRO A 427 5.19 -25.30 -6.80
N THR A 428 5.01 -24.39 -7.74
CA THR A 428 5.78 -24.36 -9.01
C THR A 428 7.12 -23.64 -8.86
N ASP A 429 7.28 -22.76 -7.85
CA ASP A 429 8.53 -22.03 -7.59
C ASP A 429 9.40 -22.74 -6.54
N THR A 430 10.01 -23.84 -6.95
CA THR A 430 10.89 -24.65 -6.11
C THR A 430 12.22 -23.97 -5.73
N LYS A 431 12.53 -22.80 -6.28
CA LYS A 431 13.74 -22.03 -5.94
C LYS A 431 13.53 -21.07 -4.78
N LYS A 432 12.32 -20.52 -4.66
CA LYS A 432 11.98 -19.55 -3.62
C LYS A 432 11.75 -20.21 -2.26
N TYR A 433 11.10 -21.37 -2.22
CA TYR A 433 10.59 -21.97 -1.01
C TYR A 433 11.44 -23.13 -0.51
N ILE A 434 11.68 -23.17 0.82
CA ILE A 434 12.40 -24.27 1.49
C ILE A 434 11.42 -25.23 2.18
N GLY A 435 11.88 -26.45 2.48
CA GLY A 435 11.08 -27.49 3.16
C GLY A 435 10.28 -28.37 2.22
N ALA A 436 9.62 -29.36 2.81
CA ALA A 436 8.82 -30.34 2.06
C ALA A 436 7.40 -29.83 1.80
N PRO A 437 6.76 -30.15 0.66
CA PRO A 437 5.39 -29.73 0.33
C PRO A 437 4.37 -30.05 1.42
N GLU A 438 4.50 -31.18 2.08
CA GLU A 438 3.58 -31.62 3.13
C GLU A 438 3.58 -30.68 4.33
N VAL A 439 4.73 -30.08 4.67
CA VAL A 439 4.84 -29.08 5.76
C VAL A 439 4.09 -27.80 5.39
N TRP A 440 4.17 -27.39 4.13
CA TRP A 440 3.43 -26.22 3.61
C TRP A 440 1.93 -26.44 3.64
N GLU A 441 1.45 -27.56 3.12
CA GLU A 441 0.02 -27.91 3.12
C GLU A 441 -0.56 -27.99 4.53
N GLU A 442 0.17 -28.62 5.47
CA GLU A 442 -0.24 -28.73 6.87
C GLU A 442 -0.30 -27.37 7.55
N THR A 443 0.73 -26.55 7.41
CA THR A 443 0.80 -25.24 8.08
C THR A 443 -0.21 -24.25 7.52
N GLU A 444 -0.41 -24.21 6.20
CA GLU A 444 -1.48 -23.41 5.56
C GLU A 444 -2.87 -23.88 6.00
N GLY A 445 -3.07 -25.19 6.12
CA GLY A 445 -4.31 -25.80 6.63
C GLY A 445 -4.62 -25.37 8.07
N HIS A 446 -3.61 -25.32 8.92
CA HIS A 446 -3.76 -24.83 10.30
C HIS A 446 -4.15 -23.36 10.35
N ILE A 447 -3.48 -22.47 9.56
CA ILE A 447 -3.81 -21.05 9.53
C ILE A 447 -5.22 -20.83 8.98
N ARG A 448 -5.60 -21.51 7.89
CA ARG A 448 -6.96 -21.44 7.32
C ARG A 448 -8.02 -21.82 8.36
N THR A 449 -7.82 -22.93 9.06
CA THR A 449 -8.74 -23.39 10.10
C THR A 449 -8.86 -22.37 11.23
N MET A 450 -7.75 -21.80 11.69
CA MET A 450 -7.75 -20.76 12.73
C MET A 450 -8.52 -19.50 12.33
N LEU A 451 -8.32 -19.00 11.10
CA LEU A 451 -9.03 -17.81 10.60
C LEU A 451 -10.55 -18.08 10.51
N GLN A 452 -10.95 -19.29 10.07
CA GLN A 452 -12.34 -19.72 10.03
C GLN A 452 -12.96 -19.81 11.44
N GLU A 453 -12.27 -20.41 12.40
CA GLU A 453 -12.72 -20.51 13.80
C GLU A 453 -12.87 -19.14 14.46
N LEU A 454 -12.01 -18.19 14.10
CA LEU A 454 -12.09 -16.80 14.58
C LEU A 454 -13.14 -15.97 13.83
N ASN A 455 -13.83 -16.55 12.83
CA ASN A 455 -14.78 -15.85 11.94
C ASN A 455 -14.18 -14.62 11.27
N ILE A 456 -12.90 -14.68 10.89
CA ILE A 456 -12.20 -13.61 10.16
C ILE A 456 -12.37 -13.89 8.66
N PRO A 457 -13.02 -13.01 7.87
CA PRO A 457 -13.02 -13.13 6.42
C PRO A 457 -11.62 -12.88 5.87
N PHE A 458 -11.14 -13.73 4.97
CA PHE A 458 -9.81 -13.61 4.37
C PHE A 458 -9.79 -14.03 2.91
N ALA A 459 -8.84 -13.50 2.15
CA ALA A 459 -8.44 -13.95 0.83
C ALA A 459 -7.24 -14.90 0.92
N GLU A 460 -6.97 -15.67 -0.13
CA GLU A 460 -5.79 -16.54 -0.23
C GLU A 460 -4.95 -16.09 -1.43
N ASP A 461 -3.68 -15.74 -1.18
CA ASP A 461 -2.74 -15.23 -2.18
C ASP A 461 -1.59 -16.22 -2.39
N VAL A 462 -1.55 -16.83 -3.56
CA VAL A 462 -0.52 -17.82 -3.93
C VAL A 462 0.76 -17.08 -4.35
N GLY A 463 1.91 -17.56 -3.89
CA GLY A 463 3.21 -16.99 -4.21
C GLY A 463 3.70 -15.91 -3.26
N GLU A 464 2.85 -15.47 -2.32
CA GLU A 464 3.13 -14.35 -1.42
C GLU A 464 3.71 -14.78 -0.05
N ALA A 465 3.82 -16.08 0.23
CA ALA A 465 4.43 -16.59 1.46
C ALA A 465 5.92 -16.19 1.58
N ALA A 466 6.42 -16.14 2.83
CA ALA A 466 7.85 -16.11 3.08
C ALA A 466 8.50 -17.41 2.63
N PHE A 467 9.78 -17.39 2.29
CA PHE A 467 10.47 -18.60 1.78
C PHE A 467 10.52 -19.74 2.81
N TYR A 468 10.30 -19.45 4.09
CA TYR A 468 10.34 -20.38 5.23
C TYR A 468 8.97 -20.72 5.84
N GLY A 469 7.89 -20.12 5.39
CA GLY A 469 6.56 -20.44 5.93
C GLY A 469 5.44 -19.51 5.47
N PRO A 470 4.18 -19.98 5.59
CA PRO A 470 3.00 -19.18 5.28
C PRO A 470 2.77 -18.07 6.31
N LYS A 471 1.99 -17.07 5.92
CA LYS A 471 1.72 -15.91 6.77
C LYS A 471 0.28 -15.41 6.65
N VAL A 472 -0.16 -14.74 7.70
CA VAL A 472 -1.33 -13.88 7.67
C VAL A 472 -0.84 -12.44 7.51
N ASP A 473 -1.21 -11.82 6.40
CA ASP A 473 -1.01 -10.40 6.17
C ASP A 473 -2.31 -9.65 6.45
N ILE A 474 -2.20 -8.55 7.18
CA ILE A 474 -3.30 -7.62 7.44
C ILE A 474 -2.98 -6.37 6.63
N ASN A 475 -3.74 -6.18 5.56
CA ASN A 475 -3.55 -5.10 4.60
C ASN A 475 -4.51 -3.95 4.88
N ALA A 476 -4.05 -2.73 4.63
CA ALA A 476 -4.88 -1.53 4.67
C ALA A 476 -4.84 -0.80 3.34
N LYS A 477 -5.99 -0.25 2.93
CA LYS A 477 -6.07 0.64 1.77
C LYS A 477 -5.61 2.03 2.14
N ASN A 478 -4.67 2.57 1.38
CA ASN A 478 -4.29 3.97 1.47
C ASN A 478 -5.37 4.86 0.81
N VAL A 479 -5.23 6.18 0.90
CA VAL A 479 -6.22 7.13 0.34
C VAL A 479 -6.43 7.00 -1.17
N TYR A 480 -5.50 6.40 -1.89
CA TYR A 480 -5.59 6.14 -3.33
C TYR A 480 -6.18 4.77 -3.66
N GLY A 481 -6.57 3.98 -2.65
CA GLY A 481 -7.17 2.65 -2.79
C GLY A 481 -6.17 1.52 -2.99
N LYS A 482 -4.85 1.79 -2.96
CA LYS A 482 -3.81 0.76 -3.00
C LYS A 482 -3.71 0.09 -1.63
N GLU A 483 -3.64 -1.24 -1.62
CA GLU A 483 -3.39 -2.01 -0.41
C GLU A 483 -1.90 -2.06 -0.07
N ASP A 484 -1.59 -1.80 1.20
CA ASP A 484 -0.26 -1.94 1.78
C ASP A 484 -0.34 -2.84 3.01
N THR A 485 0.57 -3.81 3.13
CA THR A 485 0.64 -4.69 4.29
C THR A 485 1.08 -3.91 5.52
N MET A 486 0.22 -3.89 6.54
CA MET A 486 0.47 -3.20 7.80
C MET A 486 1.04 -4.13 8.87
N ILE A 487 0.42 -5.28 9.08
CA ILE A 487 0.79 -6.25 10.11
C ILE A 487 0.96 -7.61 9.45
N THR A 488 1.99 -8.33 9.87
CA THR A 488 2.26 -9.70 9.40
C THR A 488 2.48 -10.63 10.58
N ILE A 489 1.90 -11.84 10.50
CA ILE A 489 2.12 -12.94 11.45
C ILE A 489 2.48 -14.18 10.63
N GLN A 490 3.67 -14.75 10.87
CA GLN A 490 4.23 -15.82 10.05
C GLN A 490 4.44 -17.08 10.87
N TRP A 491 4.12 -18.22 10.28
CA TRP A 491 4.38 -19.54 10.84
C TRP A 491 5.68 -20.09 10.29
N ASP A 492 6.63 -20.37 11.16
CA ASP A 492 7.94 -20.90 10.82
C ASP A 492 8.21 -22.22 11.55
N ALA A 493 8.25 -23.31 10.81
CA ALA A 493 8.59 -24.65 11.29
C ALA A 493 10.01 -25.09 10.87
N LEU A 494 10.77 -24.23 10.19
CA LEU A 494 11.98 -24.61 9.45
C LEU A 494 13.26 -23.95 9.96
N LEU A 495 13.25 -22.65 10.28
CA LEU A 495 14.48 -21.93 10.63
C LEU A 495 15.10 -22.37 11.96
N ALA A 496 14.31 -22.91 12.89
CA ALA A 496 14.85 -23.47 14.12
C ALA A 496 15.86 -24.59 13.89
N GLU A 497 15.69 -25.37 12.82
CA GLU A 497 16.66 -26.41 12.43
C GLU A 497 17.93 -25.80 11.86
N GLN A 498 17.84 -24.84 10.95
CA GLN A 498 19.00 -24.16 10.35
C GLN A 498 19.89 -23.48 11.39
N PHE A 499 19.28 -22.94 12.46
CA PHE A 499 20.01 -22.31 13.57
C PHE A 499 20.38 -23.29 14.68
N ASP A 500 20.11 -24.59 14.52
CA ASP A 500 20.31 -25.59 15.57
C ASP A 500 19.73 -25.16 16.93
N MET A 501 18.50 -24.65 16.91
CA MET A 501 17.72 -24.31 18.13
C MET A 501 17.04 -25.56 18.66
N TYR A 502 17.06 -25.75 19.98
CA TYR A 502 16.35 -26.86 20.61
C TYR A 502 15.94 -26.51 22.04
N TYR A 503 14.98 -27.21 22.58
CA TYR A 503 14.65 -27.27 24.01
C TYR A 503 14.74 -28.72 24.49
N ILE A 504 14.85 -28.90 25.82
CA ILE A 504 14.84 -30.23 26.44
C ILE A 504 13.41 -30.57 26.85
N ASP A 505 12.90 -31.70 26.40
CA ASP A 505 11.57 -32.18 26.73
C ASP A 505 11.49 -32.85 28.13
N GLU A 506 10.35 -33.38 28.48
CA GLU A 506 10.12 -34.03 29.79
C GLU A 506 10.91 -35.33 29.99
N ASN A 507 11.37 -35.94 28.88
CA ASN A 507 12.15 -37.17 28.90
C ASN A 507 13.67 -36.90 28.90
N GLY A 508 14.07 -35.62 28.76
CA GLY A 508 15.47 -35.22 28.64
C GLY A 508 15.98 -35.19 27.23
N ASP A 509 15.12 -35.36 26.20
CA ASP A 509 15.49 -35.39 24.81
C ASP A 509 15.43 -33.98 24.19
N LYS A 510 16.30 -33.76 23.19
CA LYS A 510 16.30 -32.50 22.40
C LYS A 510 15.16 -32.51 21.42
N GLN A 511 14.34 -31.45 21.47
CA GLN A 511 13.22 -31.21 20.55
C GLN A 511 13.39 -29.89 19.81
N ARG A 512 12.92 -29.82 18.55
CA ARG A 512 12.91 -28.58 17.76
C ARG A 512 11.69 -27.72 18.13
N PRO A 513 11.88 -26.45 18.49
CA PRO A 513 10.77 -25.51 18.62
C PRO A 513 10.27 -25.04 17.25
N TYR A 514 9.04 -24.52 17.21
CA TYR A 514 8.55 -23.70 16.12
C TYR A 514 8.70 -22.23 16.49
N ILE A 515 8.62 -21.36 15.47
CA ILE A 515 8.81 -19.92 15.62
C ILE A 515 7.59 -19.21 15.01
N ILE A 516 7.08 -18.19 15.73
CA ILE A 516 6.12 -17.26 15.18
C ILE A 516 6.84 -15.92 15.01
N HIS A 517 6.89 -15.40 13.79
CA HIS A 517 7.30 -14.04 13.53
C HIS A 517 6.05 -13.17 13.51
N ARG A 518 6.07 -12.07 14.23
CA ARG A 518 4.92 -11.20 14.25
C ARG A 518 5.30 -9.73 14.39
N THR A 519 4.41 -8.85 13.94
CA THR A 519 4.43 -7.44 14.27
C THR A 519 3.16 -7.06 15.02
N SER A 520 3.20 -6.02 15.89
CA SER A 520 2.02 -5.53 16.60
C SER A 520 1.27 -4.45 15.80
N VAL A 521 2.01 -3.45 15.30
CA VAL A 521 1.51 -2.39 14.42
C VAL A 521 2.33 -2.28 13.13
N GLY A 522 3.27 -3.21 12.90
CA GLY A 522 4.18 -3.18 11.77
C GLY A 522 5.23 -2.10 11.85
N CYS A 523 5.51 -1.48 10.70
CA CYS A 523 6.46 -0.39 10.57
C CYS A 523 5.84 0.93 11.07
N TYR A 524 6.45 1.58 12.04
CA TYR A 524 5.94 2.83 12.64
C TYR A 524 5.84 3.97 11.64
N GLU A 525 6.77 4.07 10.70
CA GLU A 525 6.74 5.08 9.63
C GLU A 525 5.50 4.87 8.73
N ARG A 526 5.24 3.64 8.30
CA ARG A 526 4.06 3.28 7.50
C ARG A 526 2.76 3.48 8.28
N THR A 527 2.73 3.09 9.54
CA THR A 527 1.59 3.32 10.43
C THR A 527 1.32 4.81 10.62
N LEU A 528 2.36 5.63 10.78
CA LEU A 528 2.21 7.09 10.84
C LEU A 528 1.63 7.65 9.54
N ALA A 529 2.12 7.21 8.37
CA ALA A 529 1.56 7.61 7.08
C ALA A 529 0.06 7.29 7.00
N TRP A 530 -0.30 6.06 7.34
CA TRP A 530 -1.69 5.63 7.32
C TRP A 530 -2.59 6.40 8.28
N LEU A 531 -2.13 6.67 9.51
CA LEU A 531 -2.87 7.48 10.48
C LEU A 531 -3.02 8.94 10.03
N ILE A 532 -2.01 9.53 9.37
CA ILE A 532 -2.12 10.86 8.75
C ILE A 532 -3.27 10.87 7.73
N GLU A 533 -3.31 9.87 6.86
CA GLU A 533 -4.31 9.74 5.80
C GLU A 533 -5.70 9.44 6.37
N LYS A 534 -5.81 8.50 7.31
CA LYS A 534 -7.07 8.12 7.95
C LYS A 534 -7.74 9.30 8.66
N TYR A 535 -6.97 10.02 9.46
CA TYR A 535 -7.48 11.11 10.27
C TYR A 535 -7.38 12.50 9.59
N GLY A 536 -6.80 12.59 8.38
CA GLY A 536 -6.53 13.89 7.76
C GLY A 536 -5.67 14.81 8.66
N GLY A 537 -4.80 14.21 9.48
CA GLY A 537 -3.98 14.87 10.48
C GLY A 537 -4.70 15.20 11.80
N MET A 538 -6.00 14.94 11.92
CA MET A 538 -6.79 15.17 13.15
C MET A 538 -6.71 13.92 14.07
N PHE A 539 -5.52 13.56 14.48
CA PHE A 539 -5.27 12.38 15.31
C PHE A 539 -6.13 12.35 16.59
N PRO A 540 -6.44 11.17 17.15
CA PRO A 540 -6.97 11.05 18.51
C PRO A 540 -6.12 11.83 19.51
N THR A 541 -6.72 12.41 20.55
CA THR A 541 -6.06 13.34 21.50
C THR A 541 -4.75 12.77 22.07
N TRP A 542 -4.71 11.46 22.37
CA TRP A 542 -3.53 10.83 22.95
C TRP A 542 -2.31 10.82 21.99
N LEU A 543 -2.52 10.85 20.67
CA LEU A 543 -1.46 10.94 19.66
C LEU A 543 -1.11 12.38 19.24
N CYS A 544 -1.93 13.37 19.58
CA CYS A 544 -1.68 14.75 19.14
C CYS A 544 -0.35 15.28 19.71
N PRO A 545 0.55 15.84 18.87
CA PRO A 545 1.77 16.49 19.35
C PRO A 545 1.48 17.62 20.32
N GLU A 546 0.44 18.40 20.08
CA GLU A 546 -0.12 19.42 20.97
C GLU A 546 -1.57 19.04 21.28
N GLN A 547 -1.89 18.79 22.55
CA GLN A 547 -3.22 18.34 22.98
C GLN A 547 -4.11 19.51 23.38
N VAL A 548 -3.52 20.56 23.93
CA VAL A 548 -4.21 21.74 24.43
C VAL A 548 -3.44 23.00 24.06
N ARG A 549 -4.14 24.02 23.54
CA ARG A 549 -3.59 25.37 23.39
C ARG A 549 -4.35 26.35 24.27
N VAL A 550 -3.64 27.03 25.14
CA VAL A 550 -4.19 28.08 25.99
C VAL A 550 -4.11 29.40 25.24
N ILE A 551 -5.24 30.11 25.12
CA ILE A 551 -5.35 31.36 24.36
C ILE A 551 -5.86 32.46 25.28
N PRO A 552 -4.99 33.36 25.79
CA PRO A 552 -5.41 34.55 26.49
C PRO A 552 -6.09 35.53 25.51
N ILE A 553 -7.21 36.14 25.96
CA ILE A 553 -7.97 37.11 25.13
C ILE A 553 -7.21 38.42 24.94
N SER A 554 -6.29 38.76 25.85
CA SER A 554 -5.34 39.87 25.75
C SER A 554 -4.10 39.58 26.60
N ASP A 555 -3.04 40.34 26.37
CA ASP A 555 -1.76 40.24 27.09
C ASP A 555 -1.87 40.33 28.60
N LYS A 556 -2.92 40.99 29.12
CA LYS A 556 -3.21 41.09 30.55
C LYS A 556 -3.41 39.76 31.25
N TYR A 557 -3.81 38.73 30.51
CA TYR A 557 -4.11 37.39 31.03
C TYR A 557 -3.03 36.37 30.74
N ASN A 558 -1.86 36.83 30.26
CA ASN A 558 -0.73 35.94 29.98
C ASN A 558 -0.24 35.25 31.26
N ASP A 559 -0.26 35.93 32.42
CA ASP A 559 0.16 35.31 33.68
C ASP A 559 -0.80 34.18 34.12
N TYR A 560 -2.10 34.36 33.91
CA TYR A 560 -3.10 33.34 34.20
C TYR A 560 -2.96 32.16 33.18
N ALA A 561 -2.79 32.47 31.91
CA ALA A 561 -2.54 31.45 30.88
C ALA A 561 -1.30 30.60 31.19
N ALA A 562 -0.23 31.22 31.68
CA ALA A 562 0.97 30.50 32.12
C ALA A 562 0.72 29.59 33.34
N LYS A 563 -0.14 30.00 34.29
CA LYS A 563 -0.56 29.15 35.41
C LYS A 563 -1.36 27.95 34.94
N VAL A 564 -2.29 28.13 33.99
CA VAL A 564 -3.06 27.04 33.35
C VAL A 564 -2.11 26.08 32.64
N GLU A 565 -1.17 26.62 31.85
CA GLU A 565 -0.16 25.78 31.16
C GLU A 565 0.68 24.96 32.16
N ALA A 566 1.10 25.56 33.25
CA ALA A 566 1.90 24.87 34.27
C ALA A 566 1.15 23.66 34.86
N GLN A 567 -0.13 23.82 35.20
CA GLN A 567 -0.96 22.73 35.72
C GLN A 567 -1.20 21.63 34.67
N LEU A 568 -1.41 21.99 33.41
CA LEU A 568 -1.51 21.01 32.31
C LEU A 568 -0.21 20.22 32.14
N LYS A 569 0.94 20.89 32.19
CA LYS A 569 2.26 20.25 32.09
C LYS A 569 2.55 19.32 33.28
N GLU A 570 2.18 19.74 34.51
CA GLU A 570 2.27 18.89 35.70
C GLU A 570 1.43 17.61 35.57
N ALA A 571 0.29 17.71 34.88
CA ALA A 571 -0.57 16.57 34.54
C ALA A 571 -0.08 15.76 33.33
N ASN A 572 1.10 16.04 32.79
CA ASN A 572 1.68 15.44 31.58
C ASN A 572 0.83 15.63 30.30
N ILE A 573 0.09 16.75 30.21
CA ILE A 573 -0.65 17.12 29.01
C ILE A 573 0.23 18.01 28.13
N ARG A 574 0.41 17.64 26.85
CA ARG A 574 1.20 18.41 25.88
C ARG A 574 0.45 19.68 25.50
N CYS A 575 0.92 20.82 25.92
CA CYS A 575 0.23 22.10 25.74
C CYS A 575 1.20 23.25 25.43
N SER A 576 0.64 24.33 24.90
CA SER A 576 1.32 25.61 24.70
C SER A 576 0.39 26.78 25.02
N VAL A 577 0.99 27.97 25.20
CA VAL A 577 0.27 29.24 25.32
C VAL A 577 0.49 30.07 24.05
N ASP A 578 -0.58 30.55 23.44
CA ASP A 578 -0.50 31.57 22.39
C ASP A 578 -0.68 32.97 22.99
N GLY A 579 0.38 33.47 23.64
CA GLY A 579 0.41 34.80 24.27
C GLY A 579 0.67 35.97 23.33
N ARG A 580 0.68 35.75 21.99
CA ARG A 580 0.93 36.80 21.00
C ARG A 580 -0.16 37.87 21.02
N SER A 581 0.23 39.12 20.71
CA SER A 581 -0.71 40.25 20.59
C SER A 581 -1.45 40.24 19.24
N GLU A 582 -2.27 39.18 19.04
CA GLU A 582 -3.04 38.94 17.83
C GLU A 582 -4.53 38.81 18.13
N LYS A 583 -5.39 39.03 17.12
CA LYS A 583 -6.83 38.84 17.26
C LYS A 583 -7.17 37.39 17.61
N MET A 584 -8.10 37.23 18.58
CA MET A 584 -8.53 35.88 19.02
C MET A 584 -8.96 34.97 17.87
N GLY A 585 -9.74 35.50 16.91
CA GLY A 585 -10.15 34.70 15.75
C GLY A 585 -9.00 34.20 14.90
N TYR A 586 -7.88 34.96 14.81
CA TYR A 586 -6.67 34.53 14.14
C TYR A 586 -5.98 33.38 14.91
N LYS A 587 -5.81 33.52 16.22
CA LYS A 587 -5.22 32.49 17.09
C LYS A 587 -6.01 31.17 17.04
N ILE A 588 -7.34 31.27 17.11
CA ILE A 588 -8.22 30.08 16.99
C ILE A 588 -8.09 29.42 15.63
N ARG A 589 -8.10 30.20 14.54
CA ARG A 589 -7.92 29.68 13.18
C ARG A 589 -6.58 28.97 13.01
N GLU A 590 -5.50 29.56 13.52
CA GLU A 590 -4.18 28.95 13.44
C GLU A 590 -4.09 27.65 14.26
N ALA A 591 -4.67 27.62 15.45
CA ALA A 591 -4.75 26.41 16.26
C ALA A 591 -5.54 25.28 15.56
N ARG A 592 -6.62 25.63 14.85
CA ARG A 592 -7.37 24.66 14.01
C ARG A 592 -6.54 24.14 12.83
N LEU A 593 -5.81 25.01 12.14
CA LEU A 593 -4.90 24.60 11.07
C LEU A 593 -3.79 23.66 11.58
N ASN A 594 -3.34 23.87 12.83
CA ASN A 594 -2.40 22.98 13.51
C ASN A 594 -3.07 21.71 14.10
N ARG A 595 -4.36 21.52 13.87
CA ARG A 595 -5.13 20.32 14.29
C ARG A 595 -5.14 20.11 15.82
N VAL A 596 -5.02 21.19 16.62
CA VAL A 596 -5.07 21.11 18.09
C VAL A 596 -6.48 20.69 18.53
N PRO A 597 -6.64 19.62 19.35
CA PRO A 597 -7.97 19.13 19.75
C PRO A 597 -8.71 20.03 20.71
N TYR A 598 -8.01 20.69 21.65
CA TYR A 598 -8.62 21.55 22.66
C TYR A 598 -8.00 22.93 22.73
N LEU A 599 -8.83 23.96 22.80
CA LEU A 599 -8.44 25.33 23.03
C LEU A 599 -9.04 25.78 24.37
N LEU A 600 -8.21 26.31 25.25
CA LEU A 600 -8.64 26.91 26.51
C LEU A 600 -8.51 28.42 26.40
N ILE A 601 -9.62 29.08 26.31
CA ILE A 601 -9.69 30.54 26.21
C ILE A 601 -9.78 31.11 27.63
N VAL A 602 -8.91 32.06 27.94
CA VAL A 602 -8.84 32.67 29.27
C VAL A 602 -8.88 34.18 29.19
N GLY A 603 -9.69 34.77 30.06
CA GLY A 603 -9.92 36.20 30.19
C GLY A 603 -10.20 36.59 31.64
N ALA A 604 -10.76 37.78 31.87
CA ALA A 604 -11.04 38.31 33.21
C ALA A 604 -11.92 37.39 34.05
N LYS A 605 -12.97 36.87 33.46
CA LYS A 605 -13.92 35.99 34.15
C LYS A 605 -13.29 34.64 34.51
N GLU A 606 -12.54 34.07 33.59
CA GLU A 606 -11.87 32.80 33.80
C GLU A 606 -10.79 32.91 34.87
N GLU A 607 -10.03 34.02 34.90
CA GLU A 607 -9.03 34.30 35.95
C GLU A 607 -9.66 34.50 37.32
N GLU A 608 -10.76 35.27 37.42
CA GLU A 608 -11.49 35.55 38.67
C GLU A 608 -12.10 34.25 39.23
N GLU A 609 -12.73 33.43 38.38
CA GLU A 609 -13.40 32.20 38.75
C GLU A 609 -12.45 30.98 38.81
N GLN A 610 -11.18 31.13 38.44
CA GLN A 610 -10.16 30.04 38.29
C GLN A 610 -10.66 28.93 37.35
N LYS A 611 -11.31 29.30 36.25
CA LYS A 611 -11.88 28.44 35.23
C LYS A 611 -11.21 28.62 33.86
N VAL A 612 -11.62 27.83 32.90
CA VAL A 612 -11.24 27.95 31.50
C VAL A 612 -12.46 27.82 30.59
N SER A 613 -12.53 28.60 29.53
CA SER A 613 -13.55 28.43 28.50
C SER A 613 -13.04 27.43 27.47
N VAL A 614 -13.67 26.25 27.42
CA VAL A 614 -13.23 25.12 26.61
C VAL A 614 -13.84 25.18 25.21
N ARG A 615 -13.02 25.05 24.21
CA ARG A 615 -13.47 24.87 22.84
C ARG A 615 -12.74 23.66 22.25
N SER A 616 -13.48 22.63 21.87
CA SER A 616 -12.91 21.45 21.23
C SER A 616 -13.20 21.43 19.72
N ARG A 617 -12.39 20.68 18.98
CA ARG A 617 -12.70 20.38 17.59
C ARG A 617 -13.84 19.37 17.44
N TYR A 618 -14.24 18.71 18.53
CA TYR A 618 -15.27 17.67 18.53
C TYR A 618 -16.68 18.26 18.66
N LEU A 619 -16.88 19.16 19.64
CA LEU A 619 -18.18 19.71 20.01
C LEU A 619 -18.28 21.23 19.83
N GLY A 620 -17.18 21.90 19.44
CA GLY A 620 -17.14 23.35 19.32
C GLY A 620 -16.98 24.04 20.68
N ASP A 621 -17.83 24.99 20.98
CA ASP A 621 -17.81 25.72 22.25
C ASP A 621 -18.49 24.89 23.33
N GLU A 622 -17.72 24.46 24.33
CA GLU A 622 -18.20 23.64 25.45
C GLU A 622 -18.42 24.46 26.73
N GLY A 623 -18.26 25.77 26.64
CA GLY A 623 -18.49 26.70 27.77
C GLY A 623 -17.39 26.70 28.83
N SER A 624 -17.67 27.35 29.95
CA SER A 624 -16.73 27.50 31.06
C SER A 624 -16.71 26.25 31.94
N LYS A 625 -15.51 25.75 32.24
CA LYS A 625 -15.29 24.56 33.09
C LYS A 625 -14.25 24.86 34.15
N ASP A 626 -14.34 24.16 35.26
CA ASP A 626 -13.26 24.10 36.25
C ASP A 626 -12.01 23.47 35.59
N LEU A 627 -10.83 24.05 35.84
CA LEU A 627 -9.57 23.58 35.23
C LEU A 627 -9.23 22.16 35.70
N GLY A 628 -9.44 21.85 36.99
CA GLY A 628 -9.18 20.50 37.51
C GLY A 628 -10.09 19.44 36.89
N GLU A 629 -11.39 19.76 36.75
CA GLU A 629 -12.35 18.86 36.07
C GLU A 629 -11.97 18.63 34.61
N PHE A 630 -11.53 19.67 33.91
CA PHE A 630 -11.04 19.51 32.52
C PHE A 630 -9.78 18.65 32.46
N ILE A 631 -8.82 18.86 33.36
CA ILE A 631 -7.58 18.07 33.43
C ILE A 631 -7.88 16.58 33.65
N GLU A 632 -8.77 16.26 34.61
CA GLU A 632 -9.12 14.86 34.85
C GLU A 632 -9.87 14.23 33.67
N ALA A 633 -10.76 14.98 33.02
CA ALA A 633 -11.47 14.49 31.83
C ALA A 633 -10.52 14.18 30.66
N ILE A 634 -9.57 15.07 30.35
CA ILE A 634 -8.63 14.83 29.25
C ILE A 634 -7.61 13.74 29.58
N LYS A 635 -7.20 13.61 30.85
CA LYS A 635 -6.36 12.48 31.30
C LYS A 635 -7.06 11.13 31.10
N ASP A 636 -8.35 11.05 31.45
CA ASP A 636 -9.13 9.85 31.23
C ASP A 636 -9.28 9.52 29.75
N GLU A 637 -9.54 10.53 28.90
CA GLU A 637 -9.58 10.40 27.45
C GLU A 637 -8.25 9.86 26.87
N ILE A 638 -7.11 10.43 27.31
CA ILE A 638 -5.77 10.02 26.90
C ILE A 638 -5.47 8.59 27.38
N ALA A 639 -5.75 8.28 28.65
CA ALA A 639 -5.49 6.96 29.23
C ALA A 639 -6.28 5.85 28.54
N LYS A 640 -7.54 6.11 28.22
CA LYS A 640 -8.42 5.21 27.50
C LYS A 640 -8.17 5.18 25.99
N LYS A 641 -7.31 6.06 25.47
CA LYS A 641 -7.05 6.23 24.03
C LYS A 641 -8.34 6.44 23.22
N THR A 642 -9.26 7.21 23.79
CA THR A 642 -10.60 7.41 23.24
C THR A 642 -10.53 8.07 21.86
N ILE A 643 -11.26 7.49 20.89
CA ILE A 643 -11.45 8.07 19.57
C ILE A 643 -12.79 8.81 19.57
N ARG A 644 -12.75 10.14 19.56
CA ARG A 644 -13.95 10.99 19.55
C ARG A 644 -14.38 11.29 18.11
N LYS A 645 -15.68 11.27 17.87
CA LYS A 645 -16.26 11.75 16.61
C LYS A 645 -16.32 13.27 16.59
N ILE A 646 -16.10 13.85 15.42
CA ILE A 646 -16.25 15.29 15.19
C ILE A 646 -17.73 15.52 14.82
N GLU A 647 -18.44 16.28 15.64
CA GLU A 647 -19.88 16.58 15.48
C GLU A 647 -20.12 17.99 14.93
N VAL A 648 -19.08 18.80 14.82
CA VAL A 648 -19.15 20.19 14.34
C VAL A 648 -18.77 20.21 12.86
N GLU A 649 -19.64 20.77 12.02
CA GLU A 649 -19.28 21.08 10.62
C GLU A 649 -18.19 22.18 10.61
N GLU A 650 -17.11 21.95 9.83
CA GLU A 650 -15.98 22.89 9.69
C GLU A 650 -16.36 24.21 9.00
#